data_34c2ebab63d470be11ea6f1def90173d
#
_entry.id   34c2ebab63d470be11ea6f1def90173d
#
_cell.length_a   1.000
_cell.length_b   1.000
_cell.length_c   1.000
_cell.angle_alpha   90.00
_cell.angle_beta   90.00
_cell.angle_gamma   90.00
#
_symmetry.space_group_name_H-M   'P 1'
#
loop_
_entity.id
_entity.type
_entity.pdbx_description
1 polymer ?
#
loop_
_entity_poly.entity_id
_entity_poly.type
_entity_poly.pdbx_seq_one_letter_code
_entity_poly.pdbx_strand_id
1 'polypeptide(L)'
;MTEEKNEVIFDDDKISKSEEFVNPDELYQELIRCVQKYHPSDDISMIEKAYKVASEAHKNQFRKSGEPYIIHPLNVAIILADLKLDKETIVAGILHDVVEDTVMTEDDLRREFGDDVALLVDGVTKLEKIPLSGNGEQSDAKLEMQAENLRKMFLAMAKDIRVIMIKLADRLHNMRTLKYKTPESQQRIAKETLEIYCPIAQRLGISKLKIELDDLSLKYLEPDIYYDLVDKIAVRKSVREKYIQGIVDEVSEHIKNAGIDAKVDGRVKHFFSIYKKMKNQHKTLDQIYDLFAVRIIVETVKDCYAALGVIHEMYKPIPGRFKDYIAMPKANMYQSLHTTLIGSNGQPFEIQIRTFEMHRVAEYGIAAHWKYKEASDGKKPEVQEEEKLVWLRQILEWQRDMSDNKEFMNLLKNDLDLFSDSVYCFTPTGEVKNLPAGSTPIDFAYSIHSAVGNKMVGARVNGKLVTIDYKINNGDRIEIITSQNSKGPSRDWLNVVKSTQAKNKINQWFKNELKEDNILKGKELLSTYCKARGVNLANLQKQEYMDAIMRKYGFRDWDSVLAAMGHGALKEGQIVNKMQELYDRDHKKEMTNEEVLASIAENNAANAQNGAGKPVLMKSKSGIVVKGIADLSVRFSKCCSPVPGDEIVGYVTRGRGISIHRTDCINIINLPEMERARLIDAEWQPEEAHAEKYLAEIKIYANNRNGLLADISKALTEKNIDIMSMNTRTNRQGLATLQTTFEISGREELNRIIDKIRGIESVIDIERTTG
;
A
#
# COMPACT_ATOMS: atom_id res chain seq x y z
N MET A 1 -27.03 -15.50 37.77
CA MET A 1 -26.41 -14.68 36.70
C MET A 1 -25.28 -15.52 36.16
N THR A 2 -25.49 -16.05 34.98
CA THR A 2 -24.64 -17.03 34.30
C THR A 2 -23.39 -16.35 33.73
N GLU A 3 -22.22 -16.87 34.13
CA GLU A 3 -20.90 -16.45 33.63
C GLU A 3 -20.79 -16.74 32.14
N GLU A 4 -20.71 -15.69 31.33
CA GLU A 4 -20.25 -15.81 29.95
C GLU A 4 -18.71 -15.89 29.96
N LYS A 5 -18.19 -17.09 29.82
CA LYS A 5 -16.79 -17.33 29.47
C LYS A 5 -16.54 -16.85 28.03
N ASN A 6 -15.82 -15.75 27.87
CA ASN A 6 -15.25 -15.36 26.58
C ASN A 6 -14.04 -16.28 26.29
N GLU A 7 -14.28 -17.47 25.83
CA GLU A 7 -13.28 -18.32 25.18
C GLU A 7 -13.17 -17.90 23.72
N VAL A 8 -12.09 -17.22 23.37
CA VAL A 8 -11.63 -17.18 21.97
C VAL A 8 -10.93 -18.52 21.73
N ILE A 9 -11.74 -19.55 21.50
CA ILE A 9 -11.25 -20.86 21.05
C ILE A 9 -11.25 -20.78 19.52
N PHE A 10 -10.08 -20.75 18.92
CA PHE A 10 -9.93 -21.15 17.53
C PHE A 10 -10.12 -22.67 17.47
N ASP A 11 -11.35 -23.10 17.20
CA ASP A 11 -11.72 -24.49 17.08
C ASP A 11 -11.40 -24.96 15.64
N ASP A 12 -10.14 -25.34 15.41
CA ASP A 12 -9.72 -25.95 14.12
C ASP A 12 -10.25 -27.40 13.97
N ASP A 13 -10.85 -28.01 15.01
CA ASP A 13 -11.30 -29.41 14.99
C ASP A 13 -12.76 -29.62 14.48
N LYS A 14 -13.44 -28.57 14.02
CA LYS A 14 -14.77 -28.70 13.39
C LYS A 14 -14.78 -28.88 11.87
N ILE A 15 -13.61 -29.04 11.24
CA ILE A 15 -13.47 -29.07 9.77
C ILE A 15 -13.54 -30.51 9.21
N SER A 16 -14.33 -31.40 9.80
CA SER A 16 -14.55 -32.74 9.21
C SER A 16 -16.00 -33.22 9.14
N LYS A 17 -16.96 -32.30 9.07
CA LYS A 17 -18.35 -32.65 8.69
C LYS A 17 -18.82 -31.62 7.67
N SER A 18 -19.42 -32.10 6.56
CA SER A 18 -20.10 -31.36 5.46
C SER A 18 -20.31 -29.88 5.82
N GLU A 19 -19.61 -28.98 5.13
CA GLU A 19 -19.72 -27.53 5.34
C GLU A 19 -21.16 -27.10 4.99
N GLU A 20 -22.08 -27.20 5.95
CA GLU A 20 -23.31 -26.45 5.93
C GLU A 20 -22.91 -25.00 6.20
N PHE A 21 -23.05 -24.17 5.16
CA PHE A 21 -22.83 -22.72 5.30
C PHE A 21 -23.82 -22.19 6.34
N VAL A 22 -23.31 -21.26 7.19
CA VAL A 22 -24.16 -20.56 8.16
C VAL A 22 -25.30 -19.87 7.41
N ASN A 23 -26.54 -20.08 7.86
CA ASN A 23 -27.70 -19.47 7.24
C ASN A 23 -27.63 -17.94 7.35
N PRO A 24 -27.78 -17.17 6.24
CA PRO A 24 -27.79 -15.70 6.29
C PRO A 24 -28.76 -15.12 7.33
N ASP A 25 -29.93 -15.76 7.54
CA ASP A 25 -30.89 -15.30 8.53
C ASP A 25 -30.38 -15.46 9.99
N GLU A 26 -29.60 -16.50 10.27
CA GLU A 26 -28.96 -16.68 11.58
C GLU A 26 -27.91 -15.59 11.84
N LEU A 27 -27.08 -15.27 10.83
CA LEU A 27 -26.10 -14.16 10.91
C LEU A 27 -26.80 -12.82 11.09
N TYR A 28 -27.92 -12.61 10.39
CA TYR A 28 -28.71 -11.41 10.58
C TYR A 28 -29.23 -11.30 12.03
N GLN A 29 -29.76 -12.40 12.60
CA GLN A 29 -30.20 -12.41 13.99
C GLN A 29 -29.04 -12.21 14.97
N GLU A 30 -27.84 -12.69 14.66
CA GLU A 30 -26.64 -12.41 15.43
C GLU A 30 -26.28 -10.92 15.39
N LEU A 31 -26.29 -10.32 14.19
CA LEU A 31 -26.06 -8.88 14.03
C LEU A 31 -27.03 -8.05 14.89
N ILE A 32 -28.32 -8.36 14.84
CA ILE A 32 -29.33 -7.63 15.63
C ILE A 32 -29.06 -7.79 17.15
N ARG A 33 -28.76 -9.00 17.60
CA ARG A 33 -28.39 -9.23 19.01
C ARG A 33 -27.13 -8.46 19.42
N CYS A 34 -26.14 -8.34 18.53
CA CYS A 34 -24.94 -7.56 18.80
C CYS A 34 -25.26 -6.06 18.90
N VAL A 35 -26.07 -5.52 18.00
CA VAL A 35 -26.46 -4.11 18.01
C VAL A 35 -27.28 -3.76 19.24
N GLN A 36 -28.29 -4.56 19.58
CA GLN A 36 -29.18 -4.33 20.74
C GLN A 36 -28.44 -4.32 22.08
N LYS A 37 -27.30 -5.03 22.20
CA LYS A 37 -26.48 -5.01 23.43
C LYS A 37 -25.91 -3.65 23.81
N TYR A 38 -25.69 -2.76 22.85
CA TYR A 38 -25.02 -1.49 23.12
C TYR A 38 -25.72 -0.24 22.59
N HIS A 39 -26.63 -0.39 21.61
CA HIS A 39 -27.29 0.75 21.00
C HIS A 39 -28.44 1.25 21.90
N PRO A 40 -28.57 2.59 22.11
CA PRO A 40 -29.59 3.15 23.00
C PRO A 40 -31.02 3.07 22.43
N SER A 41 -31.18 2.93 21.11
CA SER A 41 -32.47 2.84 20.42
C SER A 41 -32.74 1.42 19.93
N ASP A 42 -33.95 0.91 20.18
CA ASP A 42 -34.40 -0.40 19.67
C ASP A 42 -34.82 -0.36 18.20
N ASP A 43 -34.77 0.81 17.55
CA ASP A 43 -35.10 0.94 16.14
C ASP A 43 -33.99 0.37 15.24
N ILE A 44 -34.28 -0.78 14.65
CA ILE A 44 -33.42 -1.53 13.72
C ILE A 44 -33.91 -1.45 12.26
N SER A 45 -34.94 -0.62 11.98
CA SER A 45 -35.63 -0.59 10.69
C SER A 45 -34.68 -0.32 9.51
N MET A 46 -33.67 0.53 9.70
CA MET A 46 -32.67 0.87 8.70
C MET A 46 -31.72 -0.30 8.41
N ILE A 47 -31.33 -1.07 9.43
CA ILE A 47 -30.50 -2.29 9.29
C ILE A 47 -31.28 -3.39 8.58
N GLU A 48 -32.57 -3.57 8.95
CA GLU A 48 -33.45 -4.55 8.28
C GLU A 48 -33.64 -4.19 6.80
N LYS A 49 -33.88 -2.92 6.49
CA LYS A 49 -33.99 -2.44 5.11
C LYS A 49 -32.70 -2.71 4.33
N ALA A 50 -31.52 -2.41 4.91
CA ALA A 50 -30.24 -2.65 4.29
C ALA A 50 -29.99 -4.15 4.00
N TYR A 51 -30.33 -5.01 4.95
CA TYR A 51 -30.24 -6.47 4.76
C TYR A 51 -31.12 -6.95 3.59
N LYS A 52 -32.38 -6.48 3.50
CA LYS A 52 -33.31 -6.85 2.39
C LYS A 52 -32.77 -6.39 1.03
N VAL A 53 -32.29 -5.14 0.97
CA VAL A 53 -31.73 -4.57 -0.27
C VAL A 53 -30.46 -5.32 -0.69
N ALA A 54 -29.51 -5.55 0.21
CA ALA A 54 -28.28 -6.28 -0.08
C ALA A 54 -28.55 -7.74 -0.45
N SER A 55 -29.50 -8.43 0.21
CA SER A 55 -29.86 -9.81 -0.08
C SER A 55 -30.47 -9.96 -1.48
N GLU A 56 -31.34 -9.04 -1.91
CA GLU A 56 -31.91 -9.06 -3.26
C GLU A 56 -30.85 -8.69 -4.31
N ALA A 57 -30.01 -7.69 -4.04
CA ALA A 57 -28.95 -7.25 -4.94
C ALA A 57 -27.90 -8.35 -5.22
N HIS A 58 -27.55 -9.16 -4.23
CA HIS A 58 -26.57 -10.26 -4.33
C HIS A 58 -27.19 -11.65 -4.47
N LYS A 59 -28.48 -11.78 -4.76
CA LYS A 59 -29.26 -13.04 -4.73
C LYS A 59 -28.64 -14.21 -5.52
N ASN A 60 -27.99 -13.92 -6.65
CA ASN A 60 -27.41 -14.94 -7.52
C ASN A 60 -25.88 -14.94 -7.50
N GLN A 61 -25.27 -14.27 -6.52
CA GLN A 61 -23.83 -14.19 -6.40
C GLN A 61 -23.33 -15.14 -5.32
N PHE A 62 -22.21 -15.80 -5.61
CA PHE A 62 -21.53 -16.72 -4.70
C PHE A 62 -20.06 -16.36 -4.57
N ARG A 63 -19.51 -16.54 -3.39
CA ARG A 63 -18.08 -16.39 -3.14
C ARG A 63 -17.30 -17.61 -3.70
N LYS A 64 -15.96 -17.49 -3.73
CA LYS A 64 -15.07 -18.61 -4.11
C LYS A 64 -15.16 -19.81 -3.16
N SER A 65 -15.65 -19.61 -1.96
CA SER A 65 -16.00 -20.65 -0.98
C SER A 65 -17.24 -21.46 -1.36
N GLY A 66 -18.05 -20.96 -2.31
CA GLY A 66 -19.36 -21.54 -2.67
C GLY A 66 -20.52 -21.01 -1.82
N GLU A 67 -20.27 -20.18 -0.81
CA GLU A 67 -21.30 -19.56 0.04
C GLU A 67 -22.03 -18.41 -0.66
N PRO A 68 -23.31 -18.12 -0.33
CA PRO A 68 -24.01 -16.93 -0.80
C PRO A 68 -23.25 -15.65 -0.47
N TYR A 69 -23.17 -14.71 -1.41
CA TYR A 69 -22.37 -13.49 -1.26
C TYR A 69 -22.76 -12.66 -0.04
N ILE A 70 -24.06 -12.60 0.30
CA ILE A 70 -24.62 -11.83 1.42
C ILE A 70 -24.01 -12.17 2.79
N ILE A 71 -23.41 -13.37 2.95
CA ILE A 71 -22.71 -13.79 4.16
C ILE A 71 -21.53 -12.86 4.46
N HIS A 72 -20.86 -12.35 3.40
CA HIS A 72 -19.74 -11.42 3.58
C HIS A 72 -20.15 -10.09 4.18
N PRO A 73 -21.06 -9.30 3.60
CA PRO A 73 -21.47 -8.03 4.18
C PRO A 73 -22.09 -8.17 5.57
N LEU A 74 -22.80 -9.28 5.86
CA LEU A 74 -23.30 -9.53 7.20
C LEU A 74 -22.18 -9.72 8.23
N ASN A 75 -21.14 -10.50 7.89
CA ASN A 75 -19.97 -10.64 8.76
C ASN A 75 -19.22 -9.31 8.95
N VAL A 76 -19.08 -8.51 7.90
CA VAL A 76 -18.50 -7.17 8.00
C VAL A 76 -19.32 -6.31 8.98
N ALA A 77 -20.64 -6.32 8.86
CA ALA A 77 -21.53 -5.61 9.77
C ALA A 77 -21.45 -6.11 11.23
N ILE A 78 -21.33 -7.44 11.45
CA ILE A 78 -21.11 -8.01 12.78
C ILE A 78 -19.79 -7.53 13.38
N ILE A 79 -18.70 -7.48 12.59
CA ILE A 79 -17.41 -6.95 13.04
C ILE A 79 -17.54 -5.48 13.45
N LEU A 80 -18.28 -4.67 12.68
CA LEU A 80 -18.53 -3.26 12.98
C LEU A 80 -19.40 -3.10 14.25
N ALA A 81 -20.43 -3.95 14.42
CA ALA A 81 -21.25 -3.98 15.61
C ALA A 81 -20.45 -4.40 16.87
N ASP A 82 -19.51 -5.34 16.72
CA ASP A 82 -18.56 -5.72 17.77
C ASP A 82 -17.64 -4.58 18.21
N LEU A 83 -17.36 -3.63 17.29
CA LEU A 83 -16.64 -2.40 17.58
C LEU A 83 -17.55 -1.30 18.16
N LYS A 84 -18.85 -1.57 18.30
CA LYS A 84 -19.87 -0.67 18.87
C LYS A 84 -20.02 0.64 18.09
N LEU A 85 -19.98 0.56 16.76
CA LEU A 85 -20.15 1.70 15.86
C LEU A 85 -21.64 2.05 15.68
N ASP A 86 -21.88 3.24 15.10
CA ASP A 86 -23.22 3.76 14.81
C ASP A 86 -23.98 2.93 13.76
N LYS A 87 -25.30 3.14 13.69
CA LYS A 87 -26.17 2.42 12.75
C LYS A 87 -25.81 2.69 11.30
N GLU A 88 -25.49 3.92 10.96
CA GLU A 88 -25.12 4.37 9.63
C GLU A 88 -23.85 3.62 9.13
N THR A 89 -22.88 3.44 10.01
CA THR A 89 -21.66 2.66 9.69
C THR A 89 -21.97 1.17 9.49
N ILE A 90 -22.85 0.59 10.31
CA ILE A 90 -23.27 -0.81 10.17
C ILE A 90 -24.03 -1.01 8.85
N VAL A 91 -24.98 -0.11 8.54
CA VAL A 91 -25.74 -0.11 7.29
C VAL A 91 -24.82 0.04 6.09
N ALA A 92 -23.87 0.98 6.14
CA ALA A 92 -22.85 1.13 5.10
C ALA A 92 -21.98 -0.14 4.97
N GLY A 93 -21.69 -0.85 6.07
CA GLY A 93 -21.01 -2.15 6.05
C GLY A 93 -21.82 -3.26 5.38
N ILE A 94 -23.15 -3.26 5.49
CA ILE A 94 -24.04 -4.18 4.77
C ILE A 94 -24.08 -3.86 3.27
N LEU A 95 -23.99 -2.60 2.90
CA LEU A 95 -24.20 -2.09 1.55
C LEU A 95 -22.90 -1.80 0.79
N HIS A 96 -21.70 -2.04 1.38
CA HIS A 96 -20.44 -1.53 0.85
C HIS A 96 -20.08 -2.06 -0.55
N ASP A 97 -20.48 -3.29 -0.90
CA ASP A 97 -20.22 -3.90 -2.20
C ASP A 97 -21.39 -3.73 -3.19
N VAL A 98 -22.55 -3.22 -2.73
CA VAL A 98 -23.77 -3.18 -3.57
C VAL A 98 -23.59 -2.27 -4.79
N VAL A 99 -22.90 -1.13 -4.64
CA VAL A 99 -22.65 -0.19 -5.75
C VAL A 99 -21.60 -0.73 -6.73
N GLU A 100 -20.68 -1.55 -6.27
CA GLU A 100 -19.59 -2.09 -7.10
C GLU A 100 -20.01 -3.33 -7.87
N ASP A 101 -20.69 -4.25 -7.19
CA ASP A 101 -20.99 -5.59 -7.71
C ASP A 101 -22.42 -5.74 -8.25
N THR A 102 -23.25 -4.68 -8.20
CA THR A 102 -24.65 -4.73 -8.64
C THR A 102 -25.04 -3.51 -9.49
N VAL A 103 -26.33 -3.47 -9.89
CA VAL A 103 -26.90 -2.38 -10.70
C VAL A 103 -27.29 -1.14 -9.89
N MET A 104 -27.22 -1.18 -8.56
CA MET A 104 -27.59 -0.07 -7.68
C MET A 104 -26.58 1.07 -7.77
N THR A 105 -27.06 2.29 -7.84
CA THR A 105 -26.24 3.49 -7.96
C THR A 105 -26.06 4.23 -6.61
N GLU A 106 -25.05 5.11 -6.52
CA GLU A 106 -24.87 6.00 -5.36
C GLU A 106 -26.11 6.89 -5.10
N ASP A 107 -26.77 7.36 -6.16
CA ASP A 107 -27.98 8.17 -6.04
C ASP A 107 -29.18 7.38 -5.49
N ASP A 108 -29.27 6.09 -5.79
CA ASP A 108 -30.27 5.19 -5.22
C ASP A 108 -30.02 5.01 -3.72
N LEU A 109 -28.76 4.77 -3.31
CA LEU A 109 -28.40 4.70 -1.89
C LEU A 109 -28.72 6.00 -1.15
N ARG A 110 -28.39 7.14 -1.76
CA ARG A 110 -28.67 8.47 -1.15
C ARG A 110 -30.15 8.68 -0.94
N ARG A 111 -30.98 8.28 -1.90
CA ARG A 111 -32.43 8.40 -1.80
C ARG A 111 -33.02 7.47 -0.73
N GLU A 112 -32.48 6.26 -0.59
CA GLU A 112 -33.04 5.23 0.28
C GLU A 112 -32.49 5.23 1.70
N PHE A 113 -31.23 5.60 1.91
CA PHE A 113 -30.53 5.49 3.19
C PHE A 113 -29.93 6.80 3.68
N GLY A 114 -30.05 7.89 2.88
CA GLY A 114 -29.53 9.20 3.24
C GLY A 114 -28.10 9.47 2.81
N ASP A 115 -27.68 10.73 2.98
CA ASP A 115 -26.38 11.21 2.51
C ASP A 115 -25.20 10.57 3.24
N ASP A 116 -25.33 10.33 4.56
CA ASP A 116 -24.24 9.75 5.37
C ASP A 116 -23.86 8.34 4.92
N VAL A 117 -24.86 7.46 4.74
CA VAL A 117 -24.62 6.09 4.26
C VAL A 117 -24.06 6.10 2.85
N ALA A 118 -24.61 6.91 1.94
CA ALA A 118 -24.14 7.02 0.56
C ALA A 118 -22.68 7.50 0.51
N LEU A 119 -22.31 8.50 1.33
CA LEU A 119 -20.94 9.01 1.43
C LEU A 119 -19.95 7.95 1.95
N LEU A 120 -20.36 7.16 2.93
CA LEU A 120 -19.53 6.09 3.47
C LEU A 120 -19.29 4.99 2.44
N VAL A 121 -20.34 4.54 1.75
CA VAL A 121 -20.24 3.52 0.71
C VAL A 121 -19.39 4.01 -0.46
N ASP A 122 -19.62 5.24 -0.96
CA ASP A 122 -18.78 5.85 -2.00
C ASP A 122 -17.31 5.92 -1.60
N GLY A 123 -17.04 6.28 -0.34
CA GLY A 123 -15.70 6.29 0.22
C GLY A 123 -15.01 4.93 0.16
N VAL A 124 -15.72 3.85 0.48
CA VAL A 124 -15.20 2.47 0.44
C VAL A 124 -15.02 2.00 -1.01
N THR A 125 -16.01 2.20 -1.87
CA THR A 125 -16.00 1.79 -3.30
C THR A 125 -14.86 2.44 -4.10
N LYS A 126 -14.57 3.73 -3.87
CA LYS A 126 -13.47 4.44 -4.55
C LYS A 126 -12.09 3.86 -4.23
N LEU A 127 -11.98 3.10 -3.14
CA LEU A 127 -10.75 2.41 -2.75
C LEU A 127 -10.51 1.09 -3.51
N GLU A 128 -11.54 0.51 -4.13
CA GLU A 128 -11.46 -0.81 -4.80
C GLU A 128 -11.27 -0.72 -6.32
N LYS A 129 -11.72 0.34 -6.98
CA LYS A 129 -11.75 0.50 -8.45
C LYS A 129 -10.39 0.51 -9.17
N ILE A 130 -9.35 -0.10 -8.59
CA ILE A 130 -8.06 -0.15 -9.23
C ILE A 130 -7.68 -1.60 -9.49
N PRO A 131 -7.65 -2.04 -10.77
CA PRO A 131 -7.37 -3.43 -11.11
C PRO A 131 -5.96 -3.81 -10.65
N LEU A 132 -5.89 -4.74 -9.70
CA LEU A 132 -4.67 -5.44 -9.31
C LEU A 132 -4.21 -6.45 -10.38
N SER A 133 -4.78 -6.38 -11.58
CA SER A 133 -4.52 -7.27 -12.72
C SER A 133 -3.41 -6.70 -13.60
N GLY A 134 -2.20 -7.06 -13.29
CA GLY A 134 -1.04 -6.89 -14.13
C GLY A 134 -0.09 -8.04 -13.84
N ASN A 135 -0.30 -9.19 -14.48
CA ASN A 135 0.74 -10.19 -14.65
C ASN A 135 1.78 -9.59 -15.56
N GLY A 136 2.96 -9.27 -15.03
CA GLY A 136 4.11 -8.85 -15.84
C GLY A 136 4.78 -7.59 -15.31
N GLU A 137 5.94 -7.77 -14.79
CA GLU A 137 7.14 -6.93 -14.73
C GLU A 137 6.98 -5.44 -15.07
N GLN A 138 6.63 -4.65 -14.04
CA GLN A 138 7.15 -3.29 -13.88
C GLN A 138 6.99 -2.92 -12.40
N SER A 139 8.05 -3.09 -11.61
CA SER A 139 8.06 -2.80 -10.17
C SER A 139 7.65 -1.34 -9.87
N ASP A 140 7.93 -0.43 -10.79
CA ASP A 140 7.65 0.99 -10.65
C ASP A 140 6.18 1.35 -10.87
N ALA A 141 5.52 0.80 -11.89
CA ALA A 141 4.10 1.05 -12.16
C ALA A 141 3.19 0.45 -11.05
N LYS A 142 3.60 -0.66 -10.46
CA LYS A 142 2.87 -1.30 -9.36
C LYS A 142 3.00 -0.51 -8.06
N LEU A 143 4.19 0.04 -7.79
CA LEU A 143 4.44 0.95 -6.66
C LEU A 143 3.67 2.27 -6.82
N GLU A 144 3.61 2.80 -8.04
CA GLU A 144 2.89 4.03 -8.35
C GLU A 144 1.39 3.87 -8.15
N MET A 145 0.84 2.73 -8.55
CA MET A 145 -0.58 2.38 -8.37
C MET A 145 -0.93 2.15 -6.90
N GLN A 146 -0.07 1.46 -6.11
CA GLN A 146 -0.27 1.30 -4.67
C GLN A 146 -0.25 2.64 -3.94
N ALA A 147 0.66 3.54 -4.30
CA ALA A 147 0.74 4.88 -3.72
C ALA A 147 -0.52 5.71 -4.01
N GLU A 148 -1.04 5.64 -5.24
CA GLU A 148 -2.27 6.34 -5.61
C GLU A 148 -3.48 5.80 -4.84
N ASN A 149 -3.57 4.48 -4.63
CA ASN A 149 -4.63 3.85 -3.83
C ASN A 149 -4.59 4.31 -2.38
N LEU A 150 -3.40 4.31 -1.78
CA LEU A 150 -3.22 4.79 -0.42
C LEU A 150 -3.55 6.28 -0.30
N ARG A 151 -3.19 7.10 -1.29
CA ARG A 151 -3.58 8.52 -1.31
C ARG A 151 -5.11 8.69 -1.30
N LYS A 152 -5.82 7.95 -2.14
CA LYS A 152 -7.29 7.97 -2.19
C LYS A 152 -7.90 7.53 -0.85
N MET A 153 -7.33 6.47 -0.26
CA MET A 153 -7.75 5.97 1.05
C MET A 153 -7.60 7.04 2.14
N PHE A 154 -6.45 7.71 2.22
CA PHE A 154 -6.27 8.78 3.21
C PHE A 154 -7.15 9.99 2.96
N LEU A 155 -7.45 10.32 1.70
CA LEU A 155 -8.43 11.37 1.37
C LEU A 155 -9.84 11.01 1.82
N ALA A 156 -10.27 9.77 1.63
CA ALA A 156 -11.56 9.28 2.10
C ALA A 156 -11.63 9.29 3.63
N MET A 157 -10.58 8.78 4.31
CA MET A 157 -10.45 8.82 5.77
C MET A 157 -10.50 10.23 6.35
N ALA A 158 -9.96 11.21 5.62
CA ALA A 158 -9.96 12.61 6.07
C ALA A 158 -11.32 13.27 5.96
N LYS A 159 -12.19 12.76 5.08
CA LYS A 159 -13.59 13.18 5.01
C LYS A 159 -14.40 12.55 6.13
N ASP A 160 -14.28 11.23 6.28
CA ASP A 160 -14.91 10.48 7.35
C ASP A 160 -14.09 9.24 7.72
N ILE A 161 -13.69 9.17 8.98
CA ILE A 161 -12.85 8.06 9.48
C ILE A 161 -13.57 6.71 9.51
N ARG A 162 -14.91 6.71 9.48
CA ARG A 162 -15.73 5.49 9.44
C ARG A 162 -15.45 4.67 8.17
N VAL A 163 -15.06 5.31 7.07
CA VAL A 163 -14.68 4.63 5.82
C VAL A 163 -13.55 3.61 6.06
N ILE A 164 -12.52 3.97 6.83
CA ILE A 164 -11.43 3.02 7.11
C ILE A 164 -11.86 1.93 8.09
N MET A 165 -12.81 2.22 8.99
CA MET A 165 -13.36 1.21 9.90
C MET A 165 -14.07 0.11 9.12
N ILE A 166 -14.91 0.48 8.14
CA ILE A 166 -15.56 -0.46 7.23
C ILE A 166 -14.52 -1.25 6.44
N LYS A 167 -13.49 -0.58 5.89
CA LYS A 167 -12.44 -1.25 5.12
C LYS A 167 -11.57 -2.20 5.94
N LEU A 168 -11.32 -1.89 7.22
CA LEU A 168 -10.62 -2.80 8.14
C LEU A 168 -11.48 -4.02 8.48
N ALA A 169 -12.79 -3.85 8.66
CA ALA A 169 -13.72 -4.95 8.90
C ALA A 169 -13.86 -5.86 7.67
N ASP A 170 -13.98 -5.28 6.47
CA ASP A 170 -13.93 -5.99 5.19
C ASP A 170 -12.63 -6.79 5.06
N ARG A 171 -11.47 -6.13 5.26
CA ARG A 171 -10.16 -6.78 5.20
C ARG A 171 -10.07 -7.95 6.19
N LEU A 172 -10.57 -7.80 7.41
CA LEU A 172 -10.55 -8.86 8.41
C LEU A 172 -11.37 -10.06 7.96
N HIS A 173 -12.60 -9.86 7.47
CA HIS A 173 -13.41 -10.97 6.97
C HIS A 173 -12.76 -11.63 5.74
N ASN A 174 -12.17 -10.85 4.84
CA ASN A 174 -11.41 -11.38 3.71
C ASN A 174 -10.18 -12.20 4.16
N MET A 175 -9.52 -11.83 5.25
CA MET A 175 -8.41 -12.60 5.85
C MET A 175 -8.90 -13.91 6.51
N ARG A 176 -10.06 -13.91 7.17
CA ARG A 176 -10.68 -15.12 7.74
C ARG A 176 -11.03 -16.17 6.68
N THR A 177 -11.43 -15.70 5.48
CA THR A 177 -11.81 -16.56 4.34
C THR A 177 -10.69 -16.77 3.31
N LEU A 178 -9.45 -16.38 3.64
CA LEU A 178 -8.32 -16.38 2.70
C LEU A 178 -7.91 -17.78 2.22
N LYS A 179 -8.26 -18.84 2.97
CA LYS A 179 -7.99 -20.25 2.63
C LYS A 179 -8.52 -20.67 1.25
N TYR A 180 -9.57 -20.02 0.74
CA TYR A 180 -10.21 -20.33 -0.55
C TYR A 180 -9.54 -19.64 -1.77
N LYS A 181 -8.46 -18.86 -1.55
CA LYS A 181 -7.68 -18.23 -2.62
C LYS A 181 -6.42 -19.02 -2.94
N THR A 182 -5.82 -18.77 -4.12
CA THR A 182 -4.56 -19.42 -4.51
C THR A 182 -3.40 -19.01 -3.58
N PRO A 183 -2.39 -19.88 -3.38
CA PRO A 183 -1.25 -19.60 -2.48
C PRO A 183 -0.55 -18.27 -2.77
N GLU A 184 -0.38 -17.90 -4.05
CA GLU A 184 0.24 -16.62 -4.42
C GLU A 184 -0.64 -15.43 -4.01
N SER A 185 -1.97 -15.57 -4.15
CA SER A 185 -2.93 -14.56 -3.71
C SER A 185 -2.97 -14.45 -2.19
N GLN A 186 -2.88 -15.59 -1.48
CA GLN A 186 -2.82 -15.63 -0.02
C GLN A 186 -1.60 -14.84 0.49
N GLN A 187 -0.41 -15.13 -0.01
CA GLN A 187 0.82 -14.44 0.39
C GLN A 187 0.76 -12.93 0.07
N ARG A 188 0.29 -12.58 -1.12
CA ARG A 188 0.18 -11.18 -1.52
C ARG A 188 -0.76 -10.38 -0.61
N ILE A 189 -1.96 -10.92 -0.34
CA ILE A 189 -2.98 -10.25 0.48
C ILE A 189 -2.52 -10.18 1.95
N ALA A 190 -1.92 -11.26 2.48
CA ALA A 190 -1.38 -11.28 3.83
C ALA A 190 -0.24 -10.26 4.01
N LYS A 191 0.66 -10.14 3.02
CA LYS A 191 1.74 -9.15 3.04
C LYS A 191 1.20 -7.72 2.99
N GLU A 192 0.25 -7.43 2.11
CA GLU A 192 -0.41 -6.12 2.04
C GLU A 192 -1.11 -5.78 3.36
N THR A 193 -1.81 -6.76 3.96
CA THR A 193 -2.48 -6.58 5.24
C THR A 193 -1.48 -6.23 6.34
N LEU A 194 -0.37 -6.94 6.43
CA LEU A 194 0.66 -6.71 7.45
C LEU A 194 1.41 -5.38 7.25
N GLU A 195 1.67 -4.97 6.00
CA GLU A 195 2.43 -3.75 5.70
C GLU A 195 1.59 -2.47 5.74
N ILE A 196 0.28 -2.54 5.52
CA ILE A 196 -0.60 -1.37 5.37
C ILE A 196 -1.71 -1.35 6.42
N TYR A 197 -2.56 -2.38 6.46
CA TYR A 197 -3.77 -2.34 7.29
C TYR A 197 -3.50 -2.54 8.78
N CYS A 198 -2.57 -3.43 9.15
CA CYS A 198 -2.19 -3.62 10.56
C CYS A 198 -1.57 -2.35 11.18
N PRO A 199 -0.64 -1.63 10.51
CA PRO A 199 -0.15 -0.34 11.00
C PRO A 199 -1.24 0.73 11.14
N ILE A 200 -2.19 0.82 10.20
CA ILE A 200 -3.31 1.75 10.28
C ILE A 200 -4.20 1.41 11.49
N ALA A 201 -4.59 0.15 11.65
CA ALA A 201 -5.37 -0.31 12.81
C ALA A 201 -4.66 -0.03 14.14
N GLN A 202 -3.34 -0.17 14.18
CA GLN A 202 -2.51 0.17 15.34
C GLN A 202 -2.50 1.67 15.63
N ARG A 203 -2.40 2.50 14.59
CA ARG A 203 -2.39 3.97 14.72
C ARG A 203 -3.73 4.48 15.22
N LEU A 204 -4.82 3.89 14.76
CA LEU A 204 -6.18 4.18 15.22
C LEU A 204 -6.49 3.56 16.59
N GLY A 205 -5.58 2.77 17.15
CA GLY A 205 -5.73 2.14 18.46
C GLY A 205 -6.70 0.95 18.50
N ILE A 206 -7.15 0.43 17.35
CA ILE A 206 -8.13 -0.66 17.24
C ILE A 206 -7.41 -1.99 17.44
N SER A 207 -7.03 -2.27 18.70
CA SER A 207 -6.22 -3.44 19.04
C SER A 207 -6.91 -4.76 18.71
N LYS A 208 -8.24 -4.83 18.85
CA LYS A 208 -9.02 -6.03 18.56
C LYS A 208 -8.86 -6.50 17.13
N LEU A 209 -9.04 -5.60 16.15
CA LEU A 209 -8.85 -5.92 14.72
C LEU A 209 -7.38 -6.16 14.37
N LYS A 210 -6.51 -5.28 14.87
CA LYS A 210 -5.07 -5.35 14.59
C LYS A 210 -4.46 -6.68 14.97
N ILE A 211 -4.80 -7.21 16.13
CA ILE A 211 -4.27 -8.46 16.64
C ILE A 211 -4.65 -9.63 15.75
N GLU A 212 -5.92 -9.73 15.37
CA GLU A 212 -6.40 -10.81 14.52
C GLU A 212 -5.83 -10.70 13.10
N LEU A 213 -5.75 -9.48 12.54
CA LEU A 213 -5.10 -9.25 11.24
C LEU A 213 -3.62 -9.64 11.25
N ASP A 214 -2.89 -9.34 12.33
CA ASP A 214 -1.48 -9.72 12.50
C ASP A 214 -1.31 -11.24 12.55
N ASP A 215 -2.10 -11.93 13.38
CA ASP A 215 -2.00 -13.37 13.57
C ASP A 215 -2.40 -14.12 12.29
N LEU A 216 -3.47 -13.70 11.60
CA LEU A 216 -3.86 -14.26 10.31
C LEU A 216 -2.80 -13.97 9.24
N SER A 217 -2.18 -12.79 9.24
CA SER A 217 -1.09 -12.49 8.30
C SER A 217 0.11 -13.40 8.53
N LEU A 218 0.49 -13.66 9.78
CA LEU A 218 1.57 -14.60 10.12
C LEU A 218 1.25 -16.02 9.67
N LYS A 219 0.00 -16.46 9.85
CA LYS A 219 -0.47 -17.82 9.43
C LYS A 219 -0.23 -18.06 7.95
N TYR A 220 -0.44 -17.07 7.08
CA TYR A 220 -0.27 -17.22 5.63
C TYR A 220 1.12 -16.86 5.11
N LEU A 221 1.88 -16.00 5.81
CA LEU A 221 3.24 -15.62 5.40
C LEU A 221 4.29 -16.61 5.86
N GLU A 222 4.18 -17.11 7.09
CA GLU A 222 5.15 -18.00 7.74
C GLU A 222 4.39 -19.16 8.45
N PRO A 223 3.69 -20.03 7.70
CA PRO A 223 2.82 -21.05 8.28
C PRO A 223 3.56 -22.00 9.22
N ASP A 224 4.77 -22.43 8.87
CA ASP A 224 5.54 -23.35 9.72
C ASP A 224 5.84 -22.76 11.09
N ILE A 225 6.17 -21.47 11.15
CA ILE A 225 6.44 -20.76 12.40
C ILE A 225 5.15 -20.53 13.18
N TYR A 226 4.06 -20.22 12.49
CA TYR A 226 2.76 -20.00 13.13
C TYR A 226 2.29 -21.26 13.84
N TYR A 227 2.26 -22.40 13.16
CA TYR A 227 1.80 -23.66 13.77
C TYR A 227 2.77 -24.17 14.85
N ASP A 228 4.10 -24.03 14.68
CA ASP A 228 5.08 -24.33 15.73
C ASP A 228 4.83 -23.50 17.01
N LEU A 229 4.48 -22.21 16.85
CA LEU A 229 4.11 -21.34 17.99
C LEU A 229 2.80 -21.78 18.63
N VAL A 230 1.78 -22.11 17.82
CA VAL A 230 0.48 -22.62 18.33
C VAL A 230 0.70 -23.86 19.19
N ASP A 231 1.43 -24.86 18.69
CA ASP A 231 1.68 -26.12 19.39
C ASP A 231 2.50 -25.89 20.67
N LYS A 232 3.60 -25.12 20.60
CA LYS A 232 4.44 -24.83 21.76
C LYS A 232 3.72 -24.05 22.85
N ILE A 233 2.81 -23.15 22.46
CA ILE A 233 2.01 -22.37 23.41
C ILE A 233 0.89 -23.23 23.98
N ALA A 234 0.23 -24.07 23.17
CA ALA A 234 -0.82 -24.99 23.64
C ALA A 234 -0.29 -25.96 24.70
N VAL A 235 0.86 -26.58 24.49
CA VAL A 235 1.51 -27.47 25.49
C VAL A 235 1.82 -26.72 26.78
N ARG A 236 2.23 -25.47 26.70
CA ARG A 236 2.56 -24.64 27.86
C ARG A 236 1.32 -24.03 28.52
N LYS A 237 0.22 -23.90 27.81
CA LYS A 237 -1.03 -23.30 28.28
C LYS A 237 -1.57 -24.04 29.48
N SER A 238 -1.71 -25.36 29.41
CA SER A 238 -2.28 -26.18 30.47
C SER A 238 -1.50 -26.13 31.81
N VAL A 239 -0.18 -26.03 31.76
CA VAL A 239 0.68 -25.93 32.94
C VAL A 239 0.67 -24.50 33.53
N ARG A 240 0.68 -23.49 32.66
CA ARG A 240 0.75 -22.08 33.07
C ARG A 240 -0.61 -21.45 33.37
N GLU A 241 -1.71 -21.95 32.83
CA GLU A 241 -3.06 -21.50 33.19
C GLU A 241 -3.33 -21.67 34.69
N LYS A 242 -2.98 -22.83 35.25
CA LYS A 242 -3.10 -23.03 36.69
C LYS A 242 -2.25 -22.05 37.50
N TYR A 243 -1.05 -21.75 37.02
CA TYR A 243 -0.17 -20.79 37.67
C TYR A 243 -0.72 -19.36 37.58
N ILE A 244 -1.16 -18.93 36.39
CA ILE A 244 -1.75 -17.61 36.19
C ILE A 244 -3.05 -17.48 36.94
N GLN A 245 -3.89 -18.51 36.97
CA GLN A 245 -5.13 -18.50 37.74
C GLN A 245 -4.84 -18.34 39.24
N GLY A 246 -3.83 -19.01 39.76
CA GLY A 246 -3.40 -18.80 41.14
C GLY A 246 -2.97 -17.37 41.45
N ILE A 247 -2.22 -16.72 40.50
CA ILE A 247 -1.86 -15.31 40.64
C ILE A 247 -3.11 -14.42 40.56
N VAL A 248 -4.02 -14.68 39.61
CA VAL A 248 -5.27 -13.90 39.45
C VAL A 248 -6.11 -13.98 40.77
N ASP A 249 -6.23 -15.14 41.35
CA ASP A 249 -6.99 -15.34 42.59
C ASP A 249 -6.33 -14.61 43.76
N GLU A 250 -5.00 -14.76 43.94
CA GLU A 250 -4.22 -14.10 44.98
C GLU A 250 -4.27 -12.57 44.86
N VAL A 251 -4.07 -12.05 43.65
CA VAL A 251 -4.13 -10.60 43.33
C VAL A 251 -5.54 -10.06 43.58
N SER A 252 -6.58 -10.79 43.14
CA SER A 252 -7.98 -10.39 43.33
C SER A 252 -8.33 -10.27 44.81
N GLU A 253 -7.88 -11.22 45.64
CA GLU A 253 -8.12 -11.21 47.08
C GLU A 253 -7.43 -10.00 47.76
N HIS A 254 -6.16 -9.74 47.44
CA HIS A 254 -5.41 -8.65 48.06
C HIS A 254 -5.94 -7.28 47.68
N ILE A 255 -6.29 -7.08 46.39
CA ILE A 255 -6.89 -5.84 45.88
C ILE A 255 -8.25 -5.59 46.55
N LYS A 256 -9.08 -6.63 46.68
CA LYS A 256 -10.37 -6.54 47.37
C LYS A 256 -10.18 -6.20 48.85
N ASN A 257 -9.21 -6.82 49.55
CA ASN A 257 -8.89 -6.52 50.92
C ASN A 257 -8.38 -5.09 51.14
N ALA A 258 -7.74 -4.52 50.13
CA ALA A 258 -7.36 -3.11 50.11
C ALA A 258 -8.53 -2.13 49.81
N GLY A 259 -9.75 -2.64 49.62
CA GLY A 259 -10.95 -1.83 49.38
C GLY A 259 -11.04 -1.30 47.97
N ILE A 260 -10.31 -1.88 47.00
CA ILE A 260 -10.31 -1.44 45.58
C ILE A 260 -11.24 -2.39 44.80
N ASP A 261 -12.25 -1.85 44.14
CA ASP A 261 -13.08 -2.58 43.19
C ASP A 261 -12.35 -2.76 41.86
N ALA A 262 -12.05 -4.00 41.51
CA ALA A 262 -11.26 -4.35 40.36
C ALA A 262 -11.70 -5.63 39.67
N LYS A 263 -11.67 -5.65 38.36
CA LYS A 263 -11.74 -6.87 37.57
C LYS A 263 -10.32 -7.35 37.24
N VAL A 264 -9.98 -8.58 37.66
CA VAL A 264 -8.66 -9.15 37.39
C VAL A 264 -8.81 -10.33 36.44
N ASP A 265 -8.09 -10.26 35.32
CA ASP A 265 -8.13 -11.25 34.24
C ASP A 265 -6.71 -11.72 33.87
N GLY A 266 -6.56 -13.03 33.55
CA GLY A 266 -5.38 -13.55 32.86
C GLY A 266 -5.42 -13.22 31.36
N ARG A 267 -4.28 -12.88 30.76
CA ARG A 267 -4.16 -12.59 29.32
C ARG A 267 -3.00 -13.36 28.70
N VAL A 268 -3.27 -14.02 27.57
CA VAL A 268 -2.25 -14.64 26.72
C VAL A 268 -1.81 -13.64 25.65
N LYS A 269 -0.51 -13.57 25.38
CA LYS A 269 0.06 -12.71 24.35
C LYS A 269 -0.13 -13.32 22.96
N HIS A 270 -0.44 -12.48 21.97
CA HIS A 270 -0.73 -12.90 20.61
C HIS A 270 0.50 -13.43 19.87
N PHE A 271 0.29 -14.37 18.93
CA PHE A 271 1.34 -15.10 18.22
C PHE A 271 2.29 -14.20 17.47
N PHE A 272 1.76 -13.23 16.71
CA PHE A 272 2.59 -12.28 15.98
C PHE A 272 3.47 -11.42 16.89
N SER A 273 2.96 -11.01 18.04
CA SER A 273 3.74 -10.23 19.03
C SER A 273 4.90 -11.04 19.60
N ILE A 274 4.70 -12.36 19.77
CA ILE A 274 5.74 -13.31 20.22
C ILE A 274 6.78 -13.48 19.10
N TYR A 275 6.33 -13.80 17.89
CA TYR A 275 7.16 -13.93 16.69
C TYR A 275 8.06 -12.71 16.48
N LYS A 276 7.48 -11.50 16.58
CA LYS A 276 8.23 -10.26 16.42
C LYS A 276 9.32 -10.08 17.47
N LYS A 277 9.07 -10.44 18.73
CA LYS A 277 10.09 -10.42 19.78
C LYS A 277 11.19 -11.43 19.53
N MET A 278 10.84 -12.65 19.09
CA MET A 278 11.82 -13.67 18.72
C MET A 278 12.71 -13.20 17.59
N LYS A 279 12.13 -12.66 16.53
CA LYS A 279 12.85 -12.20 15.34
C LYS A 279 13.73 -10.96 15.61
N ASN A 280 13.18 -9.93 16.24
CA ASN A 280 13.88 -8.65 16.42
C ASN A 280 14.88 -8.64 17.57
N GLN A 281 14.67 -9.47 18.61
CA GLN A 281 15.53 -9.53 19.79
C GLN A 281 16.37 -10.82 19.84
N HIS A 282 16.29 -11.67 18.80
CA HIS A 282 16.97 -12.98 18.73
C HIS A 282 16.74 -13.84 19.98
N LYS A 283 15.51 -13.80 20.54
CA LYS A 283 15.13 -14.56 21.74
C LYS A 283 14.44 -15.85 21.38
N THR A 284 14.71 -16.89 22.18
CA THR A 284 13.89 -18.10 22.17
C THR A 284 12.58 -17.88 22.90
N LEU A 285 11.58 -18.76 22.69
CA LEU A 285 10.30 -18.68 23.38
C LEU A 285 10.44 -18.73 24.91
N ASP A 286 11.46 -19.44 25.42
CA ASP A 286 11.74 -19.54 26.86
C ASP A 286 12.29 -18.23 27.47
N GLN A 287 12.86 -17.39 26.65
CA GLN A 287 13.39 -16.07 27.06
C GLN A 287 12.33 -14.95 26.99
N ILE A 288 11.10 -15.28 26.57
CA ILE A 288 9.99 -14.33 26.53
C ILE A 288 9.15 -14.50 27.79
N TYR A 289 9.40 -13.66 28.78
CA TYR A 289 8.79 -13.74 30.09
C TYR A 289 7.35 -13.23 30.16
N ASP A 290 6.91 -12.44 29.18
CA ASP A 290 5.59 -11.81 29.09
C ASP A 290 4.61 -12.57 28.15
N LEU A 291 4.78 -13.87 28.03
CA LEU A 291 3.84 -14.74 27.31
C LEU A 291 2.45 -14.71 27.94
N PHE A 292 2.39 -14.61 29.24
CA PHE A 292 1.19 -14.54 30.04
C PHE A 292 1.27 -13.31 30.93
N ALA A 293 0.24 -12.51 30.94
CA ALA A 293 0.12 -11.29 31.72
C ALA A 293 -1.17 -11.31 32.53
N VAL A 294 -1.18 -10.64 33.66
CA VAL A 294 -2.38 -10.36 34.43
C VAL A 294 -2.82 -8.94 34.15
N ARG A 295 -4.11 -8.75 33.96
CA ARG A 295 -4.72 -7.45 33.72
C ARG A 295 -5.65 -7.10 34.87
N ILE A 296 -5.50 -5.90 35.39
CA ILE A 296 -6.30 -5.33 36.46
C ILE A 296 -7.04 -4.12 35.92
N ILE A 297 -8.36 -4.13 35.97
CA ILE A 297 -9.22 -3.06 35.51
C ILE A 297 -9.94 -2.47 36.71
N VAL A 298 -9.78 -1.16 36.93
CA VAL A 298 -10.33 -0.40 38.05
C VAL A 298 -11.17 0.79 37.59
N GLU A 299 -11.89 1.45 38.50
CA GLU A 299 -12.74 2.58 38.13
C GLU A 299 -11.96 3.88 37.88
N THR A 300 -11.02 4.24 38.75
CA THR A 300 -10.35 5.54 38.68
C THR A 300 -8.85 5.45 38.46
N VAL A 301 -8.24 6.54 37.98
CA VAL A 301 -6.77 6.64 37.86
C VAL A 301 -6.10 6.51 39.23
N LYS A 302 -6.73 7.03 40.29
CA LYS A 302 -6.23 6.90 41.65
C LYS A 302 -6.14 5.43 42.07
N ASP A 303 -7.16 4.63 41.73
CA ASP A 303 -7.18 3.21 42.03
C ASP A 303 -6.13 2.43 41.24
N CYS A 304 -5.75 2.90 40.02
CA CYS A 304 -4.64 2.30 39.28
C CYS A 304 -3.32 2.38 40.07
N TYR A 305 -3.00 3.54 40.62
CA TYR A 305 -1.78 3.70 41.42
C TYR A 305 -1.87 3.04 42.81
N ALA A 306 -3.07 3.00 43.40
CA ALA A 306 -3.29 2.25 44.65
C ALA A 306 -3.09 0.75 44.44
N ALA A 307 -3.68 0.17 43.38
CA ALA A 307 -3.48 -1.22 43.01
C ALA A 307 -2.01 -1.53 42.71
N LEU A 308 -1.26 -0.61 42.04
CA LEU A 308 0.17 -0.79 41.85
C LEU A 308 0.93 -0.90 43.17
N GLY A 309 0.59 -0.07 44.16
CA GLY A 309 1.16 -0.14 45.52
C GLY A 309 0.96 -1.50 46.16
N VAL A 310 -0.28 -2.01 46.18
CA VAL A 310 -0.63 -3.37 46.70
C VAL A 310 0.19 -4.45 45.97
N ILE A 311 0.27 -4.39 44.66
CA ILE A 311 0.98 -5.40 43.86
C ILE A 311 2.49 -5.36 44.13
N HIS A 312 3.10 -4.18 44.31
CA HIS A 312 4.53 -4.06 44.60
C HIS A 312 4.85 -4.47 46.05
N GLU A 313 3.90 -4.44 46.95
CA GLU A 313 4.03 -5.02 48.27
C GLU A 313 4.04 -6.57 48.25
N MET A 314 3.17 -7.15 47.39
CA MET A 314 3.06 -8.61 47.22
C MET A 314 4.25 -9.21 46.48
N TYR A 315 4.69 -8.58 45.40
CA TYR A 315 5.71 -9.09 44.49
C TYR A 315 6.81 -8.07 44.25
N LYS A 316 8.06 -8.56 44.13
CA LYS A 316 9.20 -7.68 43.84
C LYS A 316 9.26 -7.27 42.36
N PRO A 317 9.22 -5.99 42.06
CA PRO A 317 9.36 -5.50 40.68
C PRO A 317 10.78 -5.69 40.15
N ILE A 318 10.90 -6.02 38.85
CA ILE A 318 12.19 -6.06 38.15
C ILE A 318 12.60 -4.63 37.81
N PRO A 319 13.79 -4.15 38.25
CA PRO A 319 14.27 -2.80 37.97
C PRO A 319 14.31 -2.47 36.46
N GLY A 320 13.86 -1.26 36.11
CA GLY A 320 13.83 -0.80 34.71
C GLY A 320 12.72 -1.41 33.84
N ARG A 321 11.83 -2.22 34.42
CA ARG A 321 10.69 -2.86 33.71
C ARG A 321 9.33 -2.22 34.02
N PHE A 322 9.30 -1.20 34.83
CA PHE A 322 8.09 -0.40 35.08
C PHE A 322 7.91 0.62 33.96
N LYS A 323 6.68 0.77 33.46
CA LYS A 323 6.29 1.75 32.45
C LYS A 323 4.96 2.39 32.82
N ASP A 324 4.95 3.70 32.93
CA ASP A 324 3.76 4.49 33.21
C ASP A 324 3.24 5.13 31.93
N TYR A 325 2.30 4.46 31.26
CA TYR A 325 1.61 5.01 30.11
C TYR A 325 0.32 5.78 30.47
N ILE A 326 -0.01 5.91 31.79
CA ILE A 326 -1.08 6.80 32.24
C ILE A 326 -0.56 8.22 32.24
N ALA A 327 0.60 8.45 32.88
CA ALA A 327 1.25 9.75 32.91
C ALA A 327 1.81 10.17 31.52
N MET A 328 2.26 9.18 30.72
CA MET A 328 2.84 9.40 29.38
C MET A 328 2.17 8.48 28.35
N PRO A 329 0.99 8.85 27.82
CA PRO A 329 0.26 8.04 26.84
C PRO A 329 1.07 7.80 25.57
N LYS A 330 0.86 6.64 24.94
CA LYS A 330 1.44 6.38 23.62
C LYS A 330 0.77 7.24 22.55
N ALA A 331 1.43 7.37 21.38
CA ALA A 331 0.91 8.15 20.25
C ALA A 331 -0.51 7.73 19.77
N ASN A 332 -0.92 6.49 20.04
CA ASN A 332 -2.27 5.98 19.78
C ASN A 332 -3.21 6.11 20.99
N MET A 333 -2.91 6.98 21.94
CA MET A 333 -3.66 7.25 23.18
C MET A 333 -3.79 6.04 24.13
N TYR A 334 -2.96 5.01 23.95
CA TYR A 334 -2.93 3.87 24.86
C TYR A 334 -2.41 4.29 26.22
N GLN A 335 -3.18 3.97 27.28
CA GLN A 335 -2.86 4.26 28.67
C GLN A 335 -2.95 2.98 29.52
N SER A 336 -1.95 2.71 30.34
CA SER A 336 -1.89 1.60 31.30
C SER A 336 -0.61 1.73 32.13
N LEU A 337 -0.61 1.23 33.37
CA LEU A 337 0.63 0.94 34.10
C LEU A 337 1.06 -0.48 33.71
N HIS A 338 2.35 -0.64 33.43
CA HIS A 338 2.95 -1.95 33.17
C HIS A 338 4.07 -2.20 34.16
N THR A 339 4.03 -3.31 34.86
CA THR A 339 5.10 -3.74 35.75
C THR A 339 5.43 -5.20 35.54
N THR A 340 6.71 -5.55 35.51
CA THR A 340 7.17 -6.94 35.47
C THR A 340 7.64 -7.35 36.85
N LEU A 341 7.11 -8.43 37.36
CA LEU A 341 7.24 -8.89 38.74
C LEU A 341 7.84 -10.30 38.76
N ILE A 342 8.39 -10.69 39.90
CA ILE A 342 8.89 -12.04 40.16
C ILE A 342 7.88 -12.76 41.04
N GLY A 343 7.29 -13.84 40.53
CA GLY A 343 6.34 -14.68 41.30
C GLY A 343 7.02 -15.56 42.35
N SER A 344 6.20 -16.19 43.17
CA SER A 344 6.64 -17.05 44.28
C SER A 344 7.53 -18.22 43.83
N ASN A 345 7.37 -18.69 42.61
CA ASN A 345 8.19 -19.75 41.98
C ASN A 345 9.44 -19.23 41.25
N GLY A 346 9.77 -17.92 41.37
CA GLY A 346 10.88 -17.30 40.72
C GLY A 346 10.65 -16.98 39.23
N GLN A 347 9.46 -17.23 38.68
CA GLN A 347 9.14 -16.91 37.28
C GLN A 347 8.64 -15.48 37.16
N PRO A 348 9.17 -14.71 36.19
CA PRO A 348 8.68 -13.37 35.91
C PRO A 348 7.35 -13.39 35.17
N PHE A 349 6.48 -12.43 35.51
CA PHE A 349 5.20 -12.18 34.83
C PHE A 349 4.92 -10.68 34.77
N GLU A 350 4.07 -10.27 33.82
CA GLU A 350 3.70 -8.87 33.65
C GLU A 350 2.31 -8.59 34.19
N ILE A 351 2.14 -7.48 34.92
CA ILE A 351 0.83 -6.95 35.28
C ILE A 351 0.58 -5.65 34.53
N GLN A 352 -0.66 -5.51 34.00
CA GLN A 352 -1.17 -4.33 33.34
C GLN A 352 -2.34 -3.77 34.12
N ILE A 353 -2.25 -2.52 34.58
CA ILE A 353 -3.29 -1.87 35.38
C ILE A 353 -3.82 -0.68 34.63
N ARG A 354 -5.15 -0.57 34.49
CA ARG A 354 -5.82 0.50 33.77
C ARG A 354 -7.27 0.68 34.20
N THR A 355 -7.88 1.82 33.92
CA THR A 355 -9.31 2.02 34.18
C THR A 355 -10.18 1.33 33.12
N PHE A 356 -11.51 1.18 33.39
CA PHE A 356 -12.46 0.67 32.41
C PHE A 356 -12.49 1.54 31.15
N GLU A 357 -12.36 2.86 31.28
CA GLU A 357 -12.29 3.76 30.13
C GLU A 357 -11.02 3.56 29.30
N MET A 358 -9.84 3.51 29.95
CA MET A 358 -8.58 3.21 29.29
C MET A 358 -8.59 1.83 28.63
N HIS A 359 -9.27 0.86 29.26
CA HIS A 359 -9.45 -0.47 28.67
C HIS A 359 -10.27 -0.40 27.39
N ARG A 360 -11.37 0.33 27.40
CA ARG A 360 -12.21 0.54 26.22
C ARG A 360 -11.43 1.22 25.08
N VAL A 361 -10.70 2.29 25.39
CA VAL A 361 -9.85 2.97 24.40
C VAL A 361 -8.75 2.05 23.89
N ALA A 362 -8.13 1.22 24.73
CA ALA A 362 -7.08 0.30 24.32
C ALA A 362 -7.58 -0.86 23.42
N GLU A 363 -8.83 -1.31 23.54
CA GLU A 363 -9.41 -2.39 22.72
C GLU A 363 -10.05 -1.85 21.42
N TYR A 364 -10.79 -0.74 21.49
CA TYR A 364 -11.59 -0.21 20.40
C TYR A 364 -11.00 1.04 19.72
N GLY A 365 -9.97 1.64 20.34
CA GLY A 365 -9.31 2.83 19.79
C GLY A 365 -10.26 3.99 19.58
N ILE A 366 -10.19 4.58 18.39
CA ILE A 366 -11.04 5.71 18.02
C ILE A 366 -12.55 5.37 18.05
N ALA A 367 -12.92 4.11 17.81
CA ALA A 367 -14.30 3.65 17.88
C ALA A 367 -14.92 3.80 19.29
N ALA A 368 -14.11 3.76 20.35
CA ALA A 368 -14.60 3.93 21.73
C ALA A 368 -15.28 5.28 21.99
N HIS A 369 -14.97 6.31 21.21
CA HIS A 369 -15.50 7.67 21.38
C HIS A 369 -16.77 7.94 20.55
N TRP A 370 -17.10 7.10 19.58
CA TRP A 370 -18.25 7.29 18.68
C TRP A 370 -19.59 7.24 19.41
N LYS A 371 -19.69 6.42 20.48
CA LYS A 371 -20.89 6.27 21.29
C LYS A 371 -21.35 7.55 22.03
N TYR A 372 -20.44 8.49 22.27
CA TYR A 372 -20.77 9.74 22.99
C TYR A 372 -21.42 10.80 22.10
N LYS A 373 -21.25 10.72 20.77
CA LYS A 373 -21.87 11.70 19.85
C LYS A 373 -23.39 11.57 19.75
N GLU A 374 -23.93 10.36 19.85
CA GLU A 374 -25.37 10.13 19.82
C GLU A 374 -26.08 10.58 21.10
N ALA A 375 -25.37 10.66 22.23
CA ALA A 375 -25.94 11.02 23.54
C ALA A 375 -25.86 12.52 23.85
N SER A 376 -25.15 13.34 23.07
CA SER A 376 -24.97 14.78 23.33
C SER A 376 -25.39 15.61 22.14
N ASP A 377 -26.67 16.07 22.17
CA ASP A 377 -27.18 17.07 21.26
C ASP A 377 -26.27 18.31 21.20
N GLY A 378 -25.58 18.50 20.08
CA GLY A 378 -25.14 19.82 19.61
C GLY A 378 -23.91 20.48 20.26
N LYS A 379 -23.09 19.79 21.05
CA LYS A 379 -21.85 20.38 21.57
C LYS A 379 -20.69 20.12 20.61
N LYS A 380 -19.89 21.18 20.31
CA LYS A 380 -18.66 21.12 19.49
C LYS A 380 -17.70 20.09 20.06
N PRO A 381 -16.95 19.37 19.17
CA PRO A 381 -15.98 18.36 19.61
C PRO A 381 -14.95 18.99 20.57
N GLU A 382 -14.69 18.28 21.68
CA GLU A 382 -13.65 18.69 22.64
C GLU A 382 -12.26 18.63 21.99
N VAL A 383 -11.35 19.48 22.48
CA VAL A 383 -9.95 19.64 22.03
C VAL A 383 -9.19 18.31 21.84
N GLN A 384 -9.56 17.26 22.57
CA GLN A 384 -8.97 15.92 22.48
C GLN A 384 -9.28 15.16 21.16
N GLU A 385 -10.40 15.46 20.47
CA GLU A 385 -10.69 14.86 19.16
C GLU A 385 -9.83 15.47 18.05
N GLU A 386 -9.45 16.74 18.18
CA GLU A 386 -8.54 17.40 17.23
C GLU A 386 -7.13 16.80 17.24
N GLU A 387 -6.61 16.43 18.41
CA GLU A 387 -5.28 15.81 18.52
C GLU A 387 -5.18 14.44 17.83
N LYS A 388 -6.25 13.66 17.86
CA LYS A 388 -6.29 12.32 17.22
C LYS A 388 -6.25 12.38 15.70
N LEU A 389 -6.73 13.45 15.10
CA LEU A 389 -6.74 13.68 13.66
C LEU A 389 -5.49 14.43 13.15
N VAL A 390 -4.62 14.91 14.05
CA VAL A 390 -3.37 15.60 13.69
C VAL A 390 -2.51 14.76 12.74
N TRP A 391 -2.37 13.46 13.02
CA TRP A 391 -1.66 12.53 12.16
C TRP A 391 -2.27 12.45 10.74
N LEU A 392 -3.59 12.37 10.64
CA LEU A 392 -4.28 12.32 9.35
C LEU A 392 -4.08 13.63 8.57
N ARG A 393 -4.13 14.79 9.26
CA ARG A 393 -3.82 16.09 8.67
C ARG A 393 -2.37 16.15 8.16
N GLN A 394 -1.41 15.61 8.90
CA GLN A 394 -0.01 15.51 8.46
C GLN A 394 0.14 14.70 7.18
N ILE A 395 -0.52 13.54 7.07
CA ILE A 395 -0.50 12.74 5.85
C ILE A 395 -1.10 13.50 4.67
N LEU A 396 -2.19 14.23 4.88
CA LEU A 396 -2.80 15.08 3.85
C LEU A 396 -1.87 16.24 3.42
N GLU A 397 -1.15 16.84 4.36
CA GLU A 397 -0.11 17.84 4.05
C GLU A 397 1.00 17.21 3.20
N TRP A 398 1.52 16.04 3.59
CA TRP A 398 2.53 15.32 2.80
C TRP A 398 2.03 14.99 1.40
N GLN A 399 0.78 14.58 1.27
CA GLN A 399 0.17 14.32 -0.03
C GLN A 399 0.10 15.55 -0.92
N ARG A 400 -0.17 16.73 -0.35
CA ARG A 400 -0.20 18.01 -1.09
C ARG A 400 1.18 18.48 -1.50
N ASP A 401 2.18 18.22 -0.66
CA ASP A 401 3.55 18.72 -0.83
C ASP A 401 4.42 17.80 -1.71
N MET A 402 4.01 16.54 -1.89
CA MET A 402 4.79 15.53 -2.61
C MET A 402 4.12 15.12 -3.91
N SER A 403 4.86 15.31 -5.01
CA SER A 403 4.49 14.84 -6.34
C SER A 403 5.02 13.43 -6.64
N ASP A 404 6.06 12.96 -5.93
CA ASP A 404 6.67 11.64 -6.13
C ASP A 404 5.99 10.58 -5.26
N ASN A 405 5.41 9.58 -5.91
CA ASN A 405 4.72 8.46 -5.29
C ASN A 405 5.66 7.54 -4.50
N LYS A 406 6.94 7.39 -4.93
CA LYS A 406 7.94 6.59 -4.19
C LYS A 406 8.34 7.26 -2.89
N GLU A 407 8.55 8.58 -2.93
CA GLU A 407 8.87 9.37 -1.73
C GLU A 407 7.71 9.32 -0.73
N PHE A 408 6.46 9.49 -1.19
CA PHE A 408 5.26 9.37 -0.37
C PHE A 408 5.14 7.99 0.30
N MET A 409 5.36 6.89 -0.45
CA MET A 409 5.31 5.53 0.08
C MET A 409 6.39 5.27 1.13
N ASN A 410 7.60 5.74 0.90
CA ASN A 410 8.70 5.58 1.85
C ASN A 410 8.45 6.36 3.14
N LEU A 411 7.93 7.58 3.04
CA LEU A 411 7.56 8.38 4.19
C LEU A 411 6.42 7.74 4.97
N LEU A 412 5.40 7.27 4.29
CA LEU A 412 4.27 6.58 4.91
C LEU A 412 4.72 5.32 5.64
N LYS A 413 5.55 4.47 5.02
CA LYS A 413 6.11 3.27 5.68
C LYS A 413 6.93 3.63 6.91
N ASN A 414 7.76 4.66 6.84
CA ASN A 414 8.57 5.11 7.96
C ASN A 414 7.72 5.70 9.11
N ASP A 415 6.62 6.40 8.78
CA ASP A 415 5.71 6.96 9.78
C ASP A 415 4.78 5.90 10.39
N LEU A 416 4.38 4.90 9.60
CA LEU A 416 3.59 3.76 10.08
C LEU A 416 4.41 2.78 10.92
N ASP A 417 5.75 2.82 10.86
CA ASP A 417 6.63 2.00 11.70
C ASP A 417 6.68 2.53 13.15
N LEU A 418 5.58 2.33 13.85
CA LEU A 418 5.37 2.72 15.27
C LEU A 418 6.19 1.88 16.27
N PHE A 419 7.04 0.98 15.79
CA PHE A 419 7.86 0.11 16.65
C PHE A 419 9.22 0.69 16.98
N SER A 420 9.56 1.88 16.46
CA SER A 420 10.74 2.59 16.94
C SER A 420 10.50 2.95 18.41
N ASP A 421 11.43 2.57 19.27
CA ASP A 421 11.43 3.02 20.67
C ASP A 421 11.34 4.55 20.67
N SER A 422 10.47 5.08 21.52
CA SER A 422 10.30 6.52 21.66
C SER A 422 11.13 7.04 22.83
N VAL A 423 11.64 8.26 22.71
CA VAL A 423 12.28 9.00 23.80
C VAL A 423 11.41 10.17 24.19
N TYR A 424 11.24 10.36 25.50
CA TYR A 424 10.52 11.46 26.10
C TYR A 424 11.52 12.50 26.62
N CYS A 425 11.39 13.73 26.16
CA CYS A 425 12.25 14.84 26.54
C CYS A 425 11.41 16.06 26.89
N PHE A 426 12.01 17.03 27.56
CA PHE A 426 11.32 18.16 28.14
C PHE A 426 11.78 19.48 27.53
N THR A 427 10.82 20.38 27.29
CA THR A 427 11.14 21.79 27.03
C THR A 427 11.66 22.45 28.31
N PRO A 428 12.30 23.64 28.25
CA PRO A 428 12.68 24.40 29.43
C PRO A 428 11.49 24.73 30.34
N THR A 429 10.28 24.82 29.78
CA THR A 429 9.04 25.10 30.53
C THR A 429 8.42 23.84 31.15
N GLY A 430 9.01 22.64 30.91
CA GLY A 430 8.51 21.36 31.44
C GLY A 430 7.50 20.64 30.56
N GLU A 431 7.20 21.12 29.34
CA GLU A 431 6.34 20.43 28.40
C GLU A 431 7.04 19.16 27.87
N VAL A 432 6.33 18.02 27.87
CA VAL A 432 6.85 16.76 27.38
C VAL A 432 6.73 16.67 25.86
N LYS A 433 7.82 16.28 25.18
CA LYS A 433 7.84 15.95 23.76
C LYS A 433 8.22 14.48 23.58
N ASN A 434 7.48 13.79 22.72
CA ASN A 434 7.73 12.41 22.34
C ASN A 434 8.39 12.39 20.96
N LEU A 435 9.56 11.76 20.85
CA LEU A 435 10.34 11.66 19.61
C LEU A 435 10.76 10.20 19.36
N PRO A 436 11.01 9.79 18.11
CA PRO A 436 11.61 8.49 17.81
C PRO A 436 12.96 8.30 18.50
N ALA A 437 13.29 7.10 18.96
CA ALA A 437 14.59 6.81 19.54
C ALA A 437 15.74 7.12 18.55
N GLY A 438 16.79 7.74 19.05
CA GLY A 438 17.91 8.22 18.25
C GLY A 438 17.67 9.58 17.58
N SER A 439 16.56 10.26 17.91
CA SER A 439 16.32 11.66 17.52
C SER A 439 17.39 12.60 18.07
N THR A 440 17.53 13.73 17.41
CA THR A 440 18.56 14.76 17.69
C THR A 440 17.90 16.07 18.11
N PRO A 441 18.66 17.04 18.62
CA PRO A 441 18.15 18.38 18.92
C PRO A 441 17.48 19.08 17.74
N ILE A 442 17.84 18.72 16.50
CA ILE A 442 17.16 19.23 15.30
C ILE A 442 15.74 18.67 15.24
N ASP A 443 15.54 17.36 15.45
CA ASP A 443 14.22 16.73 15.51
C ASP A 443 13.34 17.40 16.58
N PHE A 444 13.92 17.66 17.75
CA PHE A 444 13.25 18.36 18.84
C PHE A 444 12.84 19.79 18.45
N ALA A 445 13.72 20.56 17.79
CA ALA A 445 13.42 21.92 17.35
C ALA A 445 12.22 21.96 16.39
N TYR A 446 12.18 21.04 15.41
CA TYR A 446 11.05 20.93 14.47
C TYR A 446 9.78 20.35 15.12
N SER A 447 9.87 19.61 16.20
CA SER A 447 8.71 19.14 16.98
C SER A 447 8.03 20.27 17.77
N ILE A 448 8.77 21.34 18.10
CA ILE A 448 8.20 22.53 18.72
C ILE A 448 7.48 23.38 17.67
N HIS A 449 8.24 23.88 16.68
CA HIS A 449 7.71 24.69 15.59
C HIS A 449 8.74 24.80 14.44
N SER A 450 8.26 24.85 13.19
CA SER A 450 9.13 24.96 12.01
C SER A 450 10.03 26.21 12.05
N ALA A 451 9.52 27.34 12.58
CA ALA A 451 10.34 28.55 12.72
C ALA A 451 11.48 28.39 13.73
N VAL A 452 11.30 27.58 14.77
CA VAL A 452 12.37 27.26 15.74
C VAL A 452 13.43 26.40 15.06
N GLY A 453 13.01 25.36 14.34
CA GLY A 453 13.92 24.52 13.56
C GLY A 453 14.70 25.29 12.52
N ASN A 454 14.05 26.13 11.72
CA ASN A 454 14.69 26.92 10.66
C ASN A 454 15.68 27.97 11.20
N LYS A 455 15.48 28.47 12.42
CA LYS A 455 16.36 29.47 13.06
C LYS A 455 17.36 28.88 14.05
N MET A 456 17.39 27.54 14.21
CA MET A 456 18.27 26.86 15.13
C MET A 456 19.74 27.05 14.72
N VAL A 457 20.58 27.41 15.71
CA VAL A 457 22.04 27.50 15.58
C VAL A 457 22.77 26.59 16.56
N GLY A 458 22.08 26.04 17.58
CA GLY A 458 22.64 25.13 18.54
C GLY A 458 21.58 24.64 19.54
N ALA A 459 21.99 23.78 20.46
CA ALA A 459 21.15 23.29 21.54
C ALA A 459 21.92 23.09 22.84
N ARG A 460 21.21 23.22 23.98
CA ARG A 460 21.67 22.77 25.29
C ARG A 460 20.82 21.61 25.77
N VAL A 461 21.47 20.59 26.30
CA VAL A 461 20.81 19.47 26.96
C VAL A 461 21.23 19.44 28.40
N ASN A 462 20.27 19.46 29.32
CA ASN A 462 20.51 19.52 30.77
C ASN A 462 21.46 20.66 31.16
N GLY A 463 21.33 21.82 30.48
CA GLY A 463 22.14 23.02 30.69
C GLY A 463 23.49 23.02 29.98
N LYS A 464 23.94 21.91 29.37
CA LYS A 464 25.22 21.80 28.65
C LYS A 464 25.04 21.96 27.17
N LEU A 465 25.92 22.72 26.51
CA LEU A 465 25.94 22.83 25.05
C LEU A 465 26.29 21.47 24.43
N VAL A 466 25.55 21.03 23.44
CA VAL A 466 25.75 19.76 22.74
C VAL A 466 25.88 19.98 21.23
N THR A 467 26.42 18.98 20.55
CA THR A 467 26.46 18.95 19.06
C THR A 467 25.07 18.68 18.49
N ILE A 468 24.86 19.07 17.25
CA ILE A 468 23.55 18.91 16.57
C ILE A 468 23.17 17.44 16.33
N ASP A 469 24.13 16.53 16.33
CA ASP A 469 23.99 15.08 16.16
C ASP A 469 23.88 14.30 17.50
N TYR A 470 23.84 15.03 18.63
CA TYR A 470 23.59 14.43 19.94
C TYR A 470 22.34 13.55 19.93
N LYS A 471 22.42 12.36 20.50
CA LYS A 471 21.25 11.46 20.62
C LYS A 471 20.51 11.71 21.91
N ILE A 472 19.26 12.15 21.79
CA ILE A 472 18.39 12.46 22.91
C ILE A 472 18.08 11.21 23.72
N ASN A 473 18.18 11.28 25.03
CA ASN A 473 17.84 10.24 25.98
C ASN A 473 16.54 10.60 26.74
N ASN A 474 15.88 9.55 27.30
CA ASN A 474 14.72 9.77 28.14
C ASN A 474 15.05 10.67 29.33
N GLY A 475 14.22 11.69 29.55
CA GLY A 475 14.37 12.63 30.65
C GLY A 475 15.23 13.86 30.32
N ASP A 476 15.82 13.94 29.12
CA ASP A 476 16.63 15.11 28.74
C ASP A 476 15.77 16.38 28.66
N ARG A 477 16.25 17.44 29.29
CA ARG A 477 15.69 18.80 29.18
C ARG A 477 16.45 19.56 28.12
N ILE A 478 15.76 19.96 27.04
CA ILE A 478 16.36 20.48 25.81
C ILE A 478 15.97 21.94 25.61
N GLU A 479 16.95 22.78 25.45
CA GLU A 479 16.83 24.20 25.09
C GLU A 479 17.42 24.43 23.70
N ILE A 480 16.63 24.95 22.77
CA ILE A 480 17.05 25.27 21.40
C ILE A 480 17.56 26.73 21.37
N ILE A 481 18.77 26.90 20.87
CA ILE A 481 19.37 28.21 20.64
C ILE A 481 19.04 28.63 19.21
N THR A 482 18.34 29.76 19.07
CA THR A 482 17.95 30.32 17.79
C THR A 482 18.64 31.65 17.51
N SER A 483 18.82 31.97 16.23
CA SER A 483 19.35 33.26 15.77
C SER A 483 18.47 33.85 14.69
N GLN A 484 18.23 35.16 14.74
CA GLN A 484 17.52 35.89 13.69
C GLN A 484 18.33 35.92 12.37
N ASN A 485 19.65 35.81 12.45
CA ASN A 485 20.56 35.83 11.31
C ASN A 485 20.85 34.41 10.77
N SER A 486 20.12 33.39 11.22
CA SER A 486 20.25 32.03 10.68
C SER A 486 19.89 32.00 9.20
N LYS A 487 20.72 31.38 8.38
CA LYS A 487 20.46 31.15 6.94
C LYS A 487 19.52 29.98 6.66
N GLY A 488 18.88 29.44 7.69
CA GLY A 488 18.02 28.27 7.59
C GLY A 488 18.75 26.93 7.85
N PRO A 489 18.08 25.80 7.61
CA PRO A 489 18.66 24.47 7.81
C PRO A 489 19.77 24.16 6.80
N SER A 490 20.79 23.40 7.21
CA SER A 490 21.78 22.82 6.29
C SER A 490 21.24 21.55 5.63
N ARG A 491 21.66 21.26 4.40
CA ARG A 491 21.34 19.97 3.73
C ARG A 491 21.88 18.77 4.49
N ASP A 492 23.00 18.90 5.18
CA ASP A 492 23.59 17.85 6.02
C ASP A 492 22.69 17.42 7.18
N TRP A 493 21.77 18.31 7.61
CA TRP A 493 20.79 17.97 8.64
C TRP A 493 19.88 16.80 8.23
N LEU A 494 19.58 16.64 6.92
CA LEU A 494 18.79 15.54 6.42
C LEU A 494 19.41 14.16 6.71
N ASN A 495 20.74 14.08 6.82
CA ASN A 495 21.46 12.86 7.17
C ASN A 495 21.45 12.56 8.67
N VAL A 496 21.25 13.59 9.50
CA VAL A 496 21.35 13.54 10.95
C VAL A 496 19.98 13.32 11.59
N VAL A 497 18.93 13.97 11.07
CA VAL A 497 17.57 13.91 11.63
C VAL A 497 16.95 12.52 11.47
N LYS A 498 16.20 12.14 12.48
CA LYS A 498 15.51 10.84 12.52
C LYS A 498 14.02 10.95 12.24
N SER A 499 13.36 12.01 12.72
CA SER A 499 11.92 12.19 12.57
C SER A 499 11.55 12.57 11.13
N THR A 500 10.47 11.95 10.64
CA THR A 500 9.88 12.26 9.33
C THR A 500 9.42 13.72 9.25
N GLN A 501 8.91 14.24 10.37
CA GLN A 501 8.49 15.65 10.49
C GLN A 501 9.63 16.62 10.21
N ALA A 502 10.80 16.44 10.85
CA ALA A 502 11.97 17.30 10.63
C ALA A 502 12.46 17.21 9.19
N LYS A 503 12.58 15.99 8.62
CA LYS A 503 12.99 15.79 7.22
C LYS A 503 12.08 16.54 6.26
N ASN A 504 10.77 16.42 6.43
CA ASN A 504 9.80 17.08 5.55
C ASN A 504 9.86 18.60 5.65
N LYS A 505 9.93 19.15 6.88
CA LYS A 505 9.99 20.60 7.07
C LYS A 505 11.30 21.20 6.55
N ILE A 506 12.43 20.49 6.65
CA ILE A 506 13.70 20.88 6.04
C ILE A 506 13.59 20.87 4.50
N ASN A 507 13.05 19.79 3.90
CA ASN A 507 12.85 19.73 2.45
C ASN A 507 11.90 20.82 1.95
N GLN A 508 10.81 21.08 2.68
CA GLN A 508 9.85 22.14 2.37
C GLN A 508 10.52 23.52 2.41
N TRP A 509 11.39 23.77 3.40
CA TRP A 509 12.15 25.01 3.47
C TRP A 509 13.04 25.20 2.25
N PHE A 510 13.80 24.18 1.83
CA PHE A 510 14.63 24.23 0.62
C PHE A 510 13.80 24.44 -0.65
N LYS A 511 12.62 23.80 -0.76
CA LYS A 511 11.72 24.04 -1.90
C LYS A 511 11.26 25.49 -1.96
N ASN A 512 10.94 26.10 -0.84
CA ASN A 512 10.45 27.48 -0.77
C ASN A 512 11.54 28.52 -0.98
N GLU A 513 12.70 28.34 -0.33
CA GLU A 513 13.84 29.31 -0.38
C GLU A 513 14.48 29.36 -1.76
N LEU A 514 14.57 28.22 -2.42
CA LEU A 514 15.13 28.11 -3.78
C LEU A 514 14.03 28.17 -4.85
N LYS A 515 12.83 28.60 -4.55
CA LYS A 515 11.71 28.59 -5.49
C LYS A 515 12.01 29.38 -6.75
N GLU A 516 12.56 30.60 -6.61
CA GLU A 516 12.90 31.47 -7.74
C GLU A 516 14.03 30.88 -8.59
N ASP A 517 15.09 30.39 -7.97
CA ASP A 517 16.20 29.73 -8.66
C ASP A 517 15.73 28.44 -9.36
N ASN A 518 14.87 27.67 -8.72
CA ASN A 518 14.29 26.47 -9.31
C ASN A 518 13.36 26.79 -10.46
N ILE A 519 12.60 27.89 -10.42
CA ILE A 519 11.77 28.34 -11.54
C ILE A 519 12.65 28.69 -12.75
N LEU A 520 13.73 29.44 -12.53
CA LEU A 520 14.69 29.80 -13.61
C LEU A 520 15.30 28.56 -14.24
N LYS A 521 15.80 27.64 -13.39
CA LYS A 521 16.38 26.37 -13.84
C LYS A 521 15.36 25.49 -14.57
N GLY A 522 14.11 25.45 -14.09
CA GLY A 522 13.02 24.74 -14.76
C GLY A 522 12.69 25.31 -16.14
N LYS A 523 12.69 26.64 -16.30
CA LYS A 523 12.53 27.30 -17.58
C LYS A 523 13.67 26.96 -18.55
N GLU A 524 14.91 26.94 -18.07
CA GLU A 524 16.09 26.55 -18.87
C GLU A 524 16.01 25.09 -19.32
N LEU A 525 15.69 24.16 -18.41
CA LEU A 525 15.53 22.75 -18.74
C LEU A 525 14.44 22.53 -19.80
N LEU A 526 13.27 23.15 -19.60
CA LEU A 526 12.16 23.07 -20.55
C LEU A 526 12.56 23.59 -21.94
N SER A 527 13.21 24.76 -21.99
CA SER A 527 13.67 25.38 -23.24
C SER A 527 14.73 24.52 -23.95
N THR A 528 15.71 24.01 -23.20
CA THR A 528 16.78 23.15 -23.70
C THR A 528 16.23 21.84 -24.28
N TYR A 529 15.31 21.22 -23.58
CA TYR A 529 14.68 19.98 -24.02
C TYR A 529 13.84 20.15 -25.27
N CYS A 530 13.06 21.26 -25.37
CA CYS A 530 12.28 21.58 -26.57
C CYS A 530 13.20 21.87 -27.76
N LYS A 531 14.30 22.61 -27.56
CA LYS A 531 15.30 22.89 -28.62
C LYS A 531 15.96 21.60 -29.11
N ALA A 532 16.35 20.70 -28.21
CA ALA A 532 16.96 19.42 -28.55
C ALA A 532 16.04 18.51 -29.38
N ARG A 533 14.73 18.68 -29.25
CA ARG A 533 13.72 17.93 -30.02
C ARG A 533 13.16 18.66 -31.23
N GLY A 534 13.60 19.88 -31.50
CA GLY A 534 13.08 20.68 -32.59
C GLY A 534 11.63 21.14 -32.42
N VAL A 535 11.13 21.14 -31.16
CA VAL A 535 9.76 21.54 -30.85
C VAL A 535 9.71 23.01 -30.48
N ASN A 536 8.77 23.75 -31.08
CA ASN A 536 8.60 25.16 -30.77
C ASN A 536 7.84 25.33 -29.45
N LEU A 537 8.53 25.75 -28.38
CA LEU A 537 8.00 25.93 -27.05
C LEU A 537 6.81 26.92 -27.03
N ALA A 538 6.80 27.95 -27.85
CA ALA A 538 5.69 28.92 -27.89
C ALA A 538 4.36 28.29 -28.34
N ASN A 539 4.39 27.27 -29.18
CA ASN A 539 3.20 26.54 -29.60
C ASN A 539 2.61 25.66 -28.49
N LEU A 540 3.47 25.21 -27.57
CA LEU A 540 3.08 24.37 -26.43
C LEU A 540 2.63 25.18 -25.20
N GLN A 541 3.08 26.45 -25.05
CA GLN A 541 2.75 27.31 -23.90
C GLN A 541 1.38 27.99 -24.02
N LYS A 542 0.36 27.29 -24.56
CA LYS A 542 -1.00 27.76 -24.50
C LYS A 542 -1.59 27.52 -23.11
N GLN A 543 -2.42 28.44 -22.64
CA GLN A 543 -3.01 28.36 -21.28
C GLN A 543 -3.74 27.03 -21.05
N GLU A 544 -4.46 26.54 -22.04
CA GLU A 544 -5.22 25.27 -21.97
C GLU A 544 -4.33 24.05 -21.73
N TYR A 545 -3.14 24.01 -22.34
CA TYR A 545 -2.19 22.91 -22.17
C TYR A 545 -1.48 23.01 -20.82
N MET A 546 -1.12 24.22 -20.38
CA MET A 546 -0.57 24.48 -19.07
C MET A 546 -1.57 24.08 -17.96
N ASP A 547 -2.85 24.45 -18.11
CA ASP A 547 -3.92 24.08 -17.17
C ASP A 547 -4.14 22.57 -17.12
N ALA A 548 -4.04 21.87 -18.24
CA ALA A 548 -4.13 20.41 -18.29
C ALA A 548 -2.96 19.74 -17.56
N ILE A 549 -1.74 20.27 -17.69
CA ILE A 549 -0.57 19.81 -16.94
C ILE A 549 -0.75 20.09 -15.45
N MET A 550 -1.14 21.31 -15.08
CA MET A 550 -1.35 21.68 -13.68
C MET A 550 -2.40 20.80 -13.01
N ARG A 551 -3.53 20.52 -13.69
CA ARG A 551 -4.56 19.58 -13.19
C ARG A 551 -4.05 18.15 -13.07
N LYS A 552 -3.29 17.67 -14.05
CA LYS A 552 -2.75 16.30 -14.05
C LYS A 552 -1.79 16.05 -12.88
N TYR A 553 -0.93 17.02 -12.57
CA TYR A 553 0.09 16.89 -11.54
C TYR A 553 -0.27 17.58 -10.22
N GLY A 554 -1.49 18.18 -10.11
CA GLY A 554 -2.02 18.76 -8.86
C GLY A 554 -1.39 20.09 -8.46
N PHE A 555 -0.82 20.86 -9.40
CA PHE A 555 -0.24 22.18 -9.15
C PHE A 555 -1.28 23.29 -9.30
N ARG A 556 -1.12 24.38 -8.52
CA ARG A 556 -2.01 25.54 -8.54
C ARG A 556 -1.61 26.59 -9.59
N ASP A 557 -0.33 26.68 -9.87
CA ASP A 557 0.26 27.67 -10.78
C ASP A 557 1.39 27.04 -11.60
N TRP A 558 1.69 27.64 -12.77
CA TRP A 558 2.72 27.18 -13.68
C TRP A 558 4.14 27.31 -13.11
N ASP A 559 4.38 28.35 -12.30
CA ASP A 559 5.68 28.54 -11.65
C ASP A 559 5.99 27.40 -10.68
N SER A 560 4.99 26.82 -10.03
CA SER A 560 5.15 25.60 -9.21
C SER A 560 5.53 24.37 -10.04
N VAL A 561 5.02 24.21 -11.27
CA VAL A 561 5.45 23.15 -12.21
C VAL A 561 6.91 23.38 -12.62
N LEU A 562 7.29 24.59 -12.94
CA LEU A 562 8.67 24.97 -13.30
C LEU A 562 9.63 24.76 -12.13
N ALA A 563 9.26 25.16 -10.93
CA ALA A 563 10.03 24.91 -9.71
C ALA A 563 10.23 23.42 -9.45
N ALA A 564 9.19 22.60 -9.66
CA ALA A 564 9.25 21.16 -9.53
C ALA A 564 10.20 20.51 -10.55
N MET A 565 10.27 21.03 -11.78
CA MET A 565 11.28 20.60 -12.75
C MET A 565 12.69 21.05 -12.35
N GLY A 566 12.85 22.28 -11.87
CA GLY A 566 14.17 22.83 -11.50
C GLY A 566 14.84 22.09 -10.36
N HIS A 567 14.08 21.57 -9.40
CA HIS A 567 14.62 20.75 -8.31
C HIS A 567 14.60 19.23 -8.61
N GLY A 568 14.11 18.80 -9.79
CA GLY A 568 14.16 17.41 -10.27
C GLY A 568 13.00 16.51 -9.85
N ALA A 569 11.91 17.05 -9.28
CA ALA A 569 10.70 16.28 -8.95
C ALA A 569 9.86 15.90 -10.18
N LEU A 570 9.94 16.72 -11.25
CA LEU A 570 9.33 16.44 -12.55
C LEU A 570 10.40 16.45 -13.64
N LYS A 571 10.33 15.48 -14.54
CA LYS A 571 11.21 15.44 -15.71
C LYS A 571 10.60 16.28 -16.85
N GLU A 572 11.42 17.11 -17.49
CA GLU A 572 11.06 17.96 -18.62
C GLU A 572 10.38 17.17 -19.75
N GLY A 573 10.86 15.96 -20.02
CA GLY A 573 10.30 15.08 -21.04
C GLY A 573 8.85 14.65 -20.78
N GLN A 574 8.46 14.48 -19.53
CA GLN A 574 7.08 14.13 -19.18
C GLN A 574 6.10 15.27 -19.49
N ILE A 575 6.53 16.50 -19.21
CA ILE A 575 5.76 17.71 -19.44
C ILE A 575 5.63 17.98 -20.95
N VAL A 576 6.77 18.04 -21.67
CA VAL A 576 6.80 18.34 -23.10
C VAL A 576 6.04 17.29 -23.91
N ASN A 577 6.23 16.00 -23.64
CA ASN A 577 5.51 14.94 -24.35
C ASN A 577 3.98 15.04 -24.15
N LYS A 578 3.54 15.42 -22.95
CA LYS A 578 2.09 15.58 -22.69
C LYS A 578 1.54 16.84 -23.34
N MET A 579 2.27 17.95 -23.30
CA MET A 579 1.88 19.16 -24.02
C MET A 579 1.84 18.92 -25.53
N GLN A 580 2.80 18.19 -26.09
CA GLN A 580 2.83 17.81 -27.49
C GLN A 580 1.63 16.93 -27.88
N GLU A 581 1.28 15.96 -27.04
CA GLU A 581 0.09 15.11 -27.25
C GLU A 581 -1.21 15.94 -27.32
N LEU A 582 -1.33 16.96 -26.45
CA LEU A 582 -2.47 17.88 -26.47
C LEU A 582 -2.47 18.75 -27.70
N TYR A 583 -1.30 19.31 -28.10
CA TYR A 583 -1.12 20.11 -29.29
C TYR A 583 -1.48 19.31 -30.54
N ASP A 584 -0.97 18.08 -30.66
CA ASP A 584 -1.23 17.22 -31.82
C ASP A 584 -2.70 16.84 -31.92
N ARG A 585 -3.40 16.66 -30.76
CA ARG A 585 -4.85 16.39 -30.73
C ARG A 585 -5.67 17.56 -31.25
N ASP A 586 -5.32 18.79 -30.84
CA ASP A 586 -6.06 20.01 -31.21
C ASP A 586 -5.79 20.45 -32.66
N HIS A 587 -4.61 20.06 -33.21
CA HIS A 587 -4.21 20.42 -34.60
C HIS A 587 -4.40 19.27 -35.59
N LYS A 588 -4.81 18.05 -35.14
CA LYS A 588 -5.36 17.04 -36.03
C LYS A 588 -6.75 17.49 -36.46
N LYS A 589 -6.84 18.06 -37.66
CA LYS A 589 -8.11 18.07 -38.40
C LYS A 589 -8.61 16.62 -38.41
N GLU A 590 -9.76 16.37 -37.86
CA GLU A 590 -10.50 15.14 -38.12
C GLU A 590 -10.85 15.13 -39.60
N MET A 591 -10.02 14.48 -40.41
CA MET A 591 -10.43 14.08 -41.72
C MET A 591 -11.53 13.08 -41.59
N THR A 592 -12.72 13.36 -42.10
CA THR A 592 -13.82 12.41 -42.17
C THR A 592 -13.39 11.19 -43.00
N ASN A 593 -13.96 10.04 -42.75
CA ASN A 593 -13.67 8.80 -43.50
C ASN A 593 -13.83 9.01 -45.04
N GLU A 594 -14.68 9.93 -45.44
CA GLU A 594 -14.91 10.30 -46.83
C GLU A 594 -13.74 11.14 -47.45
N GLU A 595 -13.12 12.04 -46.65
CA GLU A 595 -11.96 12.79 -47.07
C GLU A 595 -10.70 11.93 -47.18
N VAL A 596 -10.54 10.93 -46.28
CA VAL A 596 -9.46 9.93 -46.36
C VAL A 596 -9.62 9.06 -47.61
N LEU A 597 -10.84 8.62 -47.94
CA LEU A 597 -11.14 7.85 -49.13
C LEU A 597 -11.00 8.70 -50.44
N ALA A 598 -11.36 9.97 -50.38
CA ALA A 598 -11.18 10.90 -51.50
C ALA A 598 -9.69 11.20 -51.79
N SER A 599 -8.88 11.41 -50.75
CA SER A 599 -7.40 11.63 -50.89
C SER A 599 -6.69 10.36 -51.43
N ILE A 600 -7.16 9.18 -51.07
CA ILE A 600 -6.68 7.90 -51.62
C ILE A 600 -7.09 7.73 -53.08
N ALA A 601 -8.30 8.15 -53.42
CA ALA A 601 -8.80 8.10 -54.83
C ALA A 601 -8.08 9.11 -55.71
N GLU A 602 -7.81 10.33 -55.26
CA GLU A 602 -7.05 11.37 -56.00
C GLU A 602 -5.58 10.99 -56.18
N ASN A 603 -4.90 10.40 -55.20
CA ASN A 603 -3.56 9.88 -55.33
C ASN A 603 -3.43 8.71 -56.31
N ASN A 604 -4.45 7.85 -56.35
CA ASN A 604 -4.54 6.74 -57.31
C ASN A 604 -4.84 7.23 -58.73
N ALA A 605 -5.62 8.30 -58.90
CA ALA A 605 -5.91 8.90 -60.22
C ALA A 605 -4.69 9.68 -60.78
N ALA A 606 -3.92 10.35 -59.90
CA ALA A 606 -2.70 11.05 -60.30
C ALA A 606 -1.58 10.09 -60.75
N ASN A 607 -1.48 8.91 -60.13
CA ASN A 607 -0.53 7.85 -60.51
C ASN A 607 -0.93 7.07 -61.77
N ALA A 608 -2.19 7.11 -62.21
CA ALA A 608 -2.66 6.44 -63.43
C ALA A 608 -2.40 7.27 -64.71
N GLN A 609 -2.08 8.56 -64.63
CA GLN A 609 -1.82 9.44 -65.79
C GLN A 609 -0.37 9.57 -66.21
N ASN A 610 0.61 9.07 -65.41
CA ASN A 610 2.01 9.03 -65.78
C ASN A 610 2.44 7.62 -66.13
N GLY A 611 2.47 7.34 -67.43
CA GLY A 611 2.78 6.05 -68.00
C GLY A 611 4.11 5.42 -67.58
N ALA A 612 4.10 4.12 -67.47
CA ALA A 612 5.15 3.13 -67.66
C ALA A 612 6.57 3.59 -67.25
N GLY A 613 6.84 3.64 -65.96
CA GLY A 613 8.18 3.64 -65.38
C GLY A 613 8.20 2.72 -64.19
N LYS A 614 9.25 1.87 -64.07
CA LYS A 614 9.46 0.94 -62.95
C LYS A 614 9.22 1.62 -61.62
N PRO A 615 8.59 0.97 -60.63
CA PRO A 615 8.37 1.61 -59.32
C PRO A 615 9.69 2.00 -58.69
N VAL A 616 9.86 3.28 -58.44
CA VAL A 616 10.98 3.82 -57.66
C VAL A 616 10.63 3.49 -56.19
N LEU A 617 11.35 2.52 -55.64
CA LEU A 617 11.32 2.18 -54.23
C LEU A 617 11.85 3.39 -53.44
N MET A 618 10.95 4.18 -52.84
CA MET A 618 11.35 5.18 -51.86
C MET A 618 11.83 4.44 -50.60
N LYS A 619 13.07 4.68 -50.20
CA LYS A 619 13.71 4.11 -49.00
C LYS A 619 12.98 4.55 -47.76
N SER A 620 12.29 3.63 -47.07
CA SER A 620 11.77 3.90 -45.74
C SER A 620 12.91 3.79 -44.71
N LYS A 621 12.95 4.68 -43.74
CA LYS A 621 13.93 4.64 -42.63
C LYS A 621 13.81 3.39 -41.74
N SER A 622 12.76 2.58 -41.85
CA SER A 622 12.45 1.45 -41.01
C SER A 622 12.72 0.08 -41.63
N GLY A 623 13.24 0.02 -42.87
CA GLY A 623 13.53 -1.27 -43.54
C GLY A 623 12.31 -2.10 -43.94
N ILE A 624 11.09 -1.53 -43.92
CA ILE A 624 9.84 -2.21 -44.25
C ILE A 624 9.09 -1.44 -45.33
N VAL A 625 8.56 -2.16 -46.30
CA VAL A 625 7.64 -1.65 -47.33
C VAL A 625 6.22 -2.14 -46.96
N VAL A 626 5.32 -1.21 -46.83
CA VAL A 626 3.88 -1.48 -46.67
C VAL A 626 3.21 -1.18 -48.01
N LYS A 627 2.53 -2.18 -48.56
CA LYS A 627 1.89 -2.02 -49.87
C LYS A 627 0.82 -0.94 -49.85
N GLY A 628 1.03 0.15 -50.62
CA GLY A 628 0.05 1.19 -50.91
C GLY A 628 0.16 2.49 -50.11
N ILE A 629 1.08 2.64 -49.17
CA ILE A 629 1.17 3.85 -48.33
C ILE A 629 2.64 4.26 -48.13
N ALA A 630 3.03 5.44 -48.61
CA ALA A 630 4.34 6.04 -48.36
C ALA A 630 4.28 6.85 -47.03
N ASP A 631 5.39 6.86 -46.29
CA ASP A 631 5.65 7.75 -45.15
C ASP A 631 4.84 7.49 -43.84
N LEU A 632 4.60 6.22 -43.47
CA LEU A 632 3.93 5.86 -42.22
C LEU A 632 4.92 5.56 -41.10
N SER A 633 4.57 5.99 -39.88
CA SER A 633 5.29 5.62 -38.67
C SER A 633 5.09 4.13 -38.40
N VAL A 634 6.10 3.31 -38.68
CA VAL A 634 6.12 1.87 -38.46
C VAL A 634 6.81 1.57 -37.15
N ARG A 635 6.25 0.64 -36.36
CA ARG A 635 6.82 0.15 -35.11
C ARG A 635 6.86 -1.36 -35.08
N PHE A 636 7.97 -1.93 -34.62
CA PHE A 636 8.05 -3.36 -34.36
C PHE A 636 7.30 -3.74 -33.11
N SER A 637 6.51 -4.78 -33.18
CA SER A 637 5.75 -5.31 -32.06
C SER A 637 6.67 -6.01 -31.05
N LYS A 638 6.51 -5.71 -29.78
CA LYS A 638 7.26 -6.34 -28.69
C LYS A 638 6.81 -7.78 -28.40
N CYS A 639 5.59 -8.14 -28.75
CA CYS A 639 5.06 -9.47 -28.42
C CYS A 639 5.70 -10.60 -29.24
N CYS A 640 6.14 -10.34 -30.48
CA CYS A 640 6.72 -11.34 -31.36
C CYS A 640 8.09 -10.96 -31.93
N SER A 641 8.58 -9.74 -31.66
CA SER A 641 9.92 -9.24 -32.06
C SER A 641 10.32 -9.66 -33.47
N PRO A 642 9.65 -9.15 -34.54
CA PRO A 642 9.93 -9.53 -35.92
C PRO A 642 11.33 -9.04 -36.34
N VAL A 643 12.04 -9.90 -37.06
CA VAL A 643 13.39 -9.63 -37.61
C VAL A 643 13.43 -9.86 -39.09
N PRO A 644 14.36 -9.24 -39.85
CA PRO A 644 14.50 -9.47 -41.28
C PRO A 644 14.57 -10.95 -41.63
N GLY A 645 13.75 -11.37 -42.64
CA GLY A 645 13.55 -12.76 -43.02
C GLY A 645 12.36 -13.48 -42.38
N ASP A 646 11.65 -12.83 -41.42
CA ASP A 646 10.35 -13.34 -40.96
C ASP A 646 9.23 -12.93 -41.93
N GLU A 647 8.17 -13.75 -42.00
CA GLU A 647 6.93 -13.31 -42.63
C GLU A 647 6.21 -12.35 -41.69
N ILE A 648 5.92 -11.14 -42.20
CA ILE A 648 5.37 -10.05 -41.40
C ILE A 648 4.03 -9.55 -41.92
N VAL A 649 3.25 -8.98 -41.01
CA VAL A 649 1.97 -8.32 -41.31
C VAL A 649 1.89 -7.02 -40.50
N GLY A 650 1.37 -5.97 -41.13
CA GLY A 650 1.11 -4.69 -40.48
C GLY A 650 -0.28 -4.66 -39.87
N TYR A 651 -0.37 -4.21 -38.62
CA TYR A 651 -1.64 -3.96 -37.96
C TYR A 651 -1.81 -2.45 -37.74
N VAL A 652 -2.86 -1.87 -38.30
CA VAL A 652 -3.15 -0.42 -38.19
C VAL A 652 -3.70 -0.11 -36.82
N THR A 653 -2.92 0.60 -35.99
CA THR A 653 -3.31 0.99 -34.63
C THR A 653 -4.09 2.30 -34.62
N ARG A 654 -5.03 2.48 -33.70
CA ARG A 654 -5.81 3.72 -33.55
C ARG A 654 -4.89 4.85 -33.05
N GLY A 655 -4.41 5.71 -33.96
CA GLY A 655 -3.64 6.91 -33.64
C GLY A 655 -2.13 6.73 -33.33
N ARG A 656 -1.54 5.52 -33.54
CA ARG A 656 -0.11 5.25 -33.26
C ARG A 656 0.69 4.69 -34.44
N GLY A 657 0.17 4.77 -35.67
CA GLY A 657 0.79 4.21 -36.87
C GLY A 657 0.57 2.71 -37.01
N ILE A 658 1.46 2.03 -37.74
CA ILE A 658 1.38 0.61 -38.04
C ILE A 658 2.31 -0.17 -37.11
N SER A 659 1.77 -1.20 -36.45
CA SER A 659 2.56 -2.16 -35.67
C SER A 659 2.83 -3.39 -36.54
N ILE A 660 4.12 -3.71 -36.72
CA ILE A 660 4.55 -4.87 -37.50
C ILE A 660 4.64 -6.08 -36.58
N HIS A 661 3.93 -7.13 -36.94
CA HIS A 661 3.93 -8.41 -36.29
C HIS A 661 4.41 -9.51 -37.23
N ARG A 662 4.86 -10.63 -36.67
CA ARG A 662 5.02 -11.87 -37.42
C ARG A 662 3.64 -12.45 -37.72
N THR A 663 3.51 -13.16 -38.85
CA THR A 663 2.26 -13.83 -39.23
C THR A 663 1.85 -14.94 -38.26
N ASP A 664 2.82 -15.59 -37.57
CA ASP A 664 2.63 -16.61 -36.55
C ASP A 664 2.40 -16.06 -35.12
N CYS A 665 2.27 -14.74 -34.96
CA CYS A 665 2.02 -14.13 -33.66
C CYS A 665 0.63 -14.48 -33.13
N ILE A 666 0.55 -14.96 -31.88
CA ILE A 666 -0.70 -15.37 -31.24
C ILE A 666 -1.74 -14.23 -31.20
N ASN A 667 -1.25 -12.99 -31.06
CA ASN A 667 -2.11 -11.80 -31.03
C ASN A 667 -2.69 -11.46 -32.43
N ILE A 668 -2.06 -11.90 -33.51
CA ILE A 668 -2.56 -11.76 -34.87
C ILE A 668 -3.49 -12.92 -35.23
N ILE A 669 -3.13 -14.16 -34.84
CA ILE A 669 -3.92 -15.35 -35.08
C ILE A 669 -5.29 -15.25 -34.42
N ASN A 670 -5.32 -14.76 -33.15
CA ASN A 670 -6.55 -14.65 -32.35
C ASN A 670 -7.31 -13.32 -32.53
N LEU A 671 -6.99 -12.52 -33.56
CA LEU A 671 -7.74 -11.30 -33.83
C LEU A 671 -9.20 -11.57 -34.17
N PRO A 672 -10.15 -10.85 -33.53
CA PRO A 672 -11.56 -10.90 -33.89
C PRO A 672 -11.79 -10.56 -35.39
N GLU A 673 -12.80 -11.15 -36.01
CA GLU A 673 -13.07 -10.98 -37.43
C GLU A 673 -13.26 -9.51 -37.86
N MET A 674 -13.88 -8.68 -37.02
CA MET A 674 -14.04 -7.24 -37.20
C MET A 674 -12.72 -6.44 -37.17
N GLU A 675 -11.71 -6.95 -36.52
CA GLU A 675 -10.38 -6.26 -36.44
C GLU A 675 -9.41 -6.77 -37.50
N ARG A 676 -9.69 -7.89 -38.17
CA ARG A 676 -8.87 -8.40 -39.28
C ARG A 676 -8.83 -7.46 -40.49
N ALA A 677 -9.87 -6.64 -40.69
CA ALA A 677 -9.90 -5.59 -41.71
C ALA A 677 -8.83 -4.51 -41.52
N ARG A 678 -8.14 -4.48 -40.36
CA ARG A 678 -7.04 -3.55 -40.04
C ARG A 678 -5.66 -4.13 -40.33
N LEU A 679 -5.59 -5.38 -40.82
CA LEU A 679 -4.36 -6.01 -41.27
C LEU A 679 -4.00 -5.52 -42.67
N ILE A 680 -2.72 -5.21 -42.87
CA ILE A 680 -2.18 -4.78 -44.16
C ILE A 680 -0.91 -5.57 -44.48
N ASP A 681 -0.69 -5.81 -45.77
CA ASP A 681 0.50 -6.52 -46.24
C ASP A 681 1.75 -5.68 -45.99
N ALA A 682 2.73 -6.29 -45.35
CA ALA A 682 4.05 -5.69 -45.06
C ALA A 682 5.16 -6.65 -45.50
N GLU A 683 6.20 -6.11 -46.14
CA GLU A 683 7.34 -6.88 -46.62
C GLU A 683 8.66 -6.21 -46.20
N TRP A 684 9.70 -7.00 -45.92
CA TRP A 684 11.05 -6.46 -45.71
C TRP A 684 11.64 -5.92 -46.99
N GLN A 685 12.42 -4.86 -46.88
CA GLN A 685 13.23 -4.39 -48.03
C GLN A 685 14.36 -5.40 -48.34
N PRO A 686 14.78 -5.55 -49.61
CA PRO A 686 15.92 -6.42 -49.96
C PRO A 686 17.22 -6.04 -49.23
N GLU A 687 18.07 -7.03 -48.94
CA GLU A 687 19.21 -7.02 -48.00
C GLU A 687 20.33 -6.01 -48.22
N GLU A 688 20.40 -5.28 -49.32
CA GLU A 688 21.53 -4.38 -49.60
C GLU A 688 21.57 -3.06 -48.79
N ALA A 689 20.63 -2.84 -47.82
CA ALA A 689 20.45 -1.56 -47.13
C ALA A 689 20.52 -1.62 -45.59
N HIS A 690 20.76 -2.77 -44.94
CA HIS A 690 20.58 -2.87 -43.49
C HIS A 690 21.88 -3.01 -42.70
N ALA A 691 22.36 -1.86 -42.14
CA ALA A 691 23.35 -1.82 -41.05
C ALA A 691 22.67 -1.79 -39.64
N GLU A 692 21.36 -1.98 -39.57
CA GLU A 692 20.61 -1.93 -38.29
C GLU A 692 20.50 -3.29 -37.66
N LYS A 693 20.67 -3.33 -36.31
CA LYS A 693 20.47 -4.52 -35.50
C LYS A 693 19.04 -4.56 -34.97
N TYR A 694 18.48 -5.75 -34.85
CA TYR A 694 17.09 -5.99 -34.40
C TYR A 694 17.07 -6.81 -33.13
N LEU A 695 16.15 -6.51 -32.22
CA LEU A 695 15.98 -7.23 -30.98
C LEU A 695 15.24 -8.55 -31.21
N ALA A 696 15.85 -9.66 -30.80
CA ALA A 696 15.22 -10.98 -30.77
C ALA A 696 15.17 -11.51 -29.33
N GLU A 697 14.11 -12.21 -29.01
CA GLU A 697 13.90 -12.84 -27.69
C GLU A 697 13.62 -14.33 -27.87
N ILE A 698 14.36 -15.16 -27.10
CA ILE A 698 14.19 -16.61 -27.06
C ILE A 698 14.00 -17.10 -25.63
N LYS A 699 13.23 -18.19 -25.47
CA LYS A 699 13.07 -18.96 -24.23
C LYS A 699 13.78 -20.28 -24.38
N ILE A 700 14.72 -20.56 -23.50
CA ILE A 700 15.50 -21.80 -23.48
C ILE A 700 15.03 -22.63 -22.28
N TYR A 701 14.59 -23.85 -22.55
CA TYR A 701 14.23 -24.84 -21.53
C TYR A 701 15.39 -25.82 -21.38
N ALA A 702 15.90 -25.99 -20.18
CA ALA A 702 17.05 -26.83 -19.91
C ALA A 702 16.96 -27.51 -18.54
N ASN A 703 17.61 -28.67 -18.39
CA ASN A 703 17.86 -29.26 -17.07
C ASN A 703 18.90 -28.41 -16.33
N ASN A 704 18.54 -27.95 -15.12
CA ASN A 704 19.42 -27.09 -14.34
C ASN A 704 20.66 -27.87 -13.88
N ARG A 705 21.86 -27.34 -14.17
CA ARG A 705 23.15 -27.82 -13.69
C ARG A 705 24.11 -26.69 -13.44
N ASN A 706 25.16 -26.97 -12.67
CA ASN A 706 26.25 -26.00 -12.49
C ASN A 706 26.91 -25.69 -13.84
N GLY A 707 27.09 -24.41 -14.13
CA GLY A 707 27.70 -23.92 -15.37
C GLY A 707 26.77 -23.73 -16.56
N LEU A 708 25.48 -24.11 -16.50
CA LEU A 708 24.55 -23.95 -17.62
C LEU A 708 24.49 -22.50 -18.13
N LEU A 709 24.38 -21.52 -17.23
CA LEU A 709 24.35 -20.11 -17.58
C LEU A 709 25.64 -19.62 -18.24
N ALA A 710 26.78 -20.13 -17.76
CA ALA A 710 28.10 -19.83 -18.32
C ALA A 710 28.25 -20.39 -19.74
N ASP A 711 27.77 -21.61 -19.99
CA ASP A 711 27.83 -22.25 -21.31
C ASP A 711 26.95 -21.50 -22.33
N ILE A 712 25.75 -21.10 -21.94
CA ILE A 712 24.84 -20.30 -22.80
C ILE A 712 25.43 -18.91 -23.07
N SER A 713 25.93 -18.23 -22.04
CA SER A 713 26.62 -16.94 -22.21
C SER A 713 27.85 -17.04 -23.14
N LYS A 714 28.65 -18.09 -22.97
CA LYS A 714 29.82 -18.36 -23.81
C LYS A 714 29.43 -18.60 -25.27
N ALA A 715 28.36 -19.36 -25.52
CA ALA A 715 27.84 -19.62 -26.86
C ALA A 715 27.40 -18.32 -27.59
N LEU A 716 26.85 -17.34 -26.87
CA LEU A 716 26.48 -16.05 -27.38
C LEU A 716 27.69 -15.14 -27.59
N THR A 717 28.60 -15.07 -26.61
CA THR A 717 29.82 -14.23 -26.65
C THR A 717 30.77 -14.64 -27.77
N GLU A 718 30.91 -15.94 -28.05
CA GLU A 718 31.74 -16.45 -29.15
C GLU A 718 31.27 -16.02 -30.56
N LYS A 719 30.04 -15.51 -30.65
CA LYS A 719 29.45 -14.95 -31.88
C LYS A 719 29.41 -13.44 -31.87
N ASN A 720 30.04 -12.77 -30.90
CA ASN A 720 29.99 -11.31 -30.69
C ASN A 720 28.56 -10.74 -30.61
N ILE A 721 27.67 -11.48 -29.91
CA ILE A 721 26.28 -11.06 -29.74
C ILE A 721 26.13 -10.32 -28.44
N ASP A 722 25.57 -9.11 -28.51
CA ASP A 722 25.31 -8.28 -27.36
C ASP A 722 24.01 -8.72 -26.66
N ILE A 723 24.15 -9.23 -25.43
CA ILE A 723 23.01 -9.65 -24.59
C ILE A 723 22.42 -8.42 -23.90
N MET A 724 21.18 -8.08 -24.24
CA MET A 724 20.47 -6.95 -23.64
C MET A 724 19.83 -7.31 -22.30
N SER A 725 19.29 -8.52 -22.17
CA SER A 725 18.76 -9.05 -20.92
C SER A 725 18.78 -10.56 -20.87
N MET A 726 18.94 -11.12 -19.66
CA MET A 726 18.84 -12.54 -19.41
C MET A 726 18.17 -12.79 -18.06
N ASN A 727 17.01 -13.48 -18.09
CA ASN A 727 16.25 -13.87 -16.91
C ASN A 727 16.24 -15.39 -16.79
N THR A 728 16.58 -15.90 -15.63
CA THR A 728 16.61 -17.35 -15.36
C THR A 728 15.70 -17.70 -14.20
N ARG A 729 14.87 -18.74 -14.38
CA ARG A 729 14.02 -19.32 -13.34
C ARG A 729 14.18 -20.83 -13.34
N THR A 730 14.36 -21.42 -12.17
CA THR A 730 14.41 -22.86 -11.99
C THR A 730 13.22 -23.30 -11.14
N ASN A 731 12.47 -24.30 -11.60
CA ASN A 731 11.37 -24.89 -10.86
C ASN A 731 11.87 -25.94 -9.85
N ARG A 732 10.98 -26.42 -8.97
CA ARG A 732 11.31 -27.42 -7.94
C ARG A 732 11.70 -28.80 -8.52
N GLN A 733 11.44 -29.03 -9.80
CA GLN A 733 11.76 -30.28 -10.52
C GLN A 733 13.13 -30.22 -11.22
N GLY A 734 13.89 -29.14 -11.04
CA GLY A 734 15.20 -28.97 -11.66
C GLY A 734 15.15 -28.50 -13.11
N LEU A 735 14.00 -28.11 -13.67
CA LEU A 735 13.89 -27.51 -15.00
C LEU A 735 14.15 -26.00 -14.91
N ALA A 736 15.15 -25.54 -15.66
CA ALA A 736 15.49 -24.14 -15.82
C ALA A 736 14.85 -23.55 -17.08
N THR A 737 14.22 -22.39 -16.98
CA THR A 737 13.75 -21.58 -18.10
C THR A 737 14.56 -20.30 -18.15
N LEU A 738 15.27 -20.08 -19.25
CA LEU A 738 16.09 -18.90 -19.48
C LEU A 738 15.46 -18.08 -20.60
N GLN A 739 15.12 -16.83 -20.32
CA GLN A 739 14.59 -15.88 -21.28
C GLN A 739 15.70 -14.89 -21.62
N THR A 740 16.14 -14.85 -22.86
CA THR A 740 17.29 -14.07 -23.29
C THR A 740 16.90 -13.17 -24.46
N THR A 741 17.21 -11.87 -24.34
CA THR A 741 17.02 -10.84 -25.37
C THR A 741 18.39 -10.38 -25.86
N PHE A 742 18.59 -10.33 -27.16
CA PHE A 742 19.85 -9.93 -27.78
C PHE A 742 19.62 -9.27 -29.14
N GLU A 743 20.65 -8.61 -29.67
CA GLU A 743 20.61 -7.93 -30.96
C GLU A 743 21.19 -8.80 -32.06
N ILE A 744 20.49 -8.88 -33.21
CA ILE A 744 20.86 -9.65 -34.42
C ILE A 744 20.53 -8.91 -35.69
N SER A 745 21.14 -9.33 -36.80
CA SER A 745 20.93 -8.75 -38.12
C SER A 745 19.73 -9.34 -38.86
N GLY A 746 19.27 -10.56 -38.50
CA GLY A 746 18.14 -11.21 -39.14
C GLY A 746 17.95 -12.68 -38.74
N ARG A 747 16.97 -13.32 -39.42
CA ARG A 747 16.52 -14.69 -39.10
C ARG A 747 17.61 -15.76 -39.27
N GLU A 748 18.50 -15.63 -40.25
CA GLU A 748 19.58 -16.62 -40.44
C GLU A 748 20.55 -16.61 -39.29
N GLU A 749 20.90 -15.43 -38.76
CA GLU A 749 21.76 -15.29 -37.61
C GLU A 749 21.10 -15.88 -36.35
N LEU A 750 19.79 -15.62 -36.18
CA LEU A 750 19.01 -16.19 -35.10
C LEU A 750 19.01 -17.72 -35.14
N ASN A 751 18.80 -18.33 -36.29
CA ASN A 751 18.78 -19.77 -36.44
C ASN A 751 20.15 -20.41 -36.08
N ARG A 752 21.25 -19.77 -36.52
CA ARG A 752 22.63 -20.22 -36.17
C ARG A 752 22.89 -20.16 -34.65
N ILE A 753 22.31 -19.18 -33.96
CA ILE A 753 22.40 -19.05 -32.51
C ILE A 753 21.56 -20.15 -31.84
N ILE A 754 20.33 -20.36 -32.27
CA ILE A 754 19.43 -21.38 -31.75
C ILE A 754 20.06 -22.77 -31.89
N ASP A 755 20.63 -23.11 -33.07
CA ASP A 755 21.28 -24.40 -33.32
C ASP A 755 22.50 -24.60 -32.41
N LYS A 756 23.29 -23.55 -32.16
CA LYS A 756 24.44 -23.64 -31.28
C LYS A 756 24.03 -23.84 -29.81
N ILE A 757 23.01 -23.13 -29.33
CA ILE A 757 22.48 -23.29 -27.98
C ILE A 757 21.83 -24.67 -27.80
N ARG A 758 21.13 -25.15 -28.81
CA ARG A 758 20.52 -26.51 -28.83
C ARG A 758 21.59 -27.62 -28.71
N GLY A 759 22.82 -27.37 -29.14
CA GLY A 759 23.95 -28.29 -28.97
C GLY A 759 24.48 -28.39 -27.53
N ILE A 760 24.01 -27.58 -26.57
CA ILE A 760 24.45 -27.65 -25.16
C ILE A 760 23.74 -28.82 -24.47
N GLU A 761 24.48 -29.72 -23.83
CA GLU A 761 24.02 -31.01 -23.29
C GLU A 761 22.78 -30.98 -22.40
N SER A 762 22.47 -29.89 -21.75
CA SER A 762 21.32 -29.80 -20.84
C SER A 762 20.12 -29.04 -21.41
N VAL A 763 20.24 -28.51 -22.63
CA VAL A 763 19.14 -27.81 -23.31
C VAL A 763 18.14 -28.82 -23.85
N ILE A 764 16.85 -28.65 -23.48
CA ILE A 764 15.76 -29.53 -23.87
C ILE A 764 15.08 -28.97 -25.12
N ASP A 765 14.75 -27.69 -25.08
CA ASP A 765 14.05 -27.00 -26.18
C ASP A 765 14.31 -25.49 -26.17
N ILE A 766 14.15 -24.87 -27.33
CA ILE A 766 14.29 -23.42 -27.49
C ILE A 766 13.10 -22.91 -28.27
N GLU A 767 12.35 -22.02 -27.66
CA GLU A 767 11.19 -21.35 -28.25
C GLU A 767 11.50 -19.89 -28.54
N ARG A 768 11.03 -19.40 -29.66
CA ARG A 768 11.00 -17.99 -29.95
C ARG A 768 9.71 -17.40 -29.40
N THR A 769 9.77 -16.23 -28.74
CA THR A 769 8.58 -15.61 -28.17
C THR A 769 7.56 -15.29 -29.28
N THR A 770 6.34 -15.79 -29.12
CA THR A 770 5.25 -15.67 -30.11
C THR A 770 4.10 -14.76 -29.65
N GLY A 771 4.22 -14.10 -28.46
CA GLY A 771 3.22 -13.19 -27.92
C GLY A 771 2.76 -13.55 -26.53
#